data_f255b3cf1db9e62388a465fec3aed78e
#
_entry.id   f255b3cf1db9e62388a465fec3aed78e
#
_cell.length_a   1.000
_cell.length_b   1.000
_cell.length_c   1.000
_cell.angle_alpha   90.00
_cell.angle_beta   90.00
_cell.angle_gamma   90.00
#
_symmetry.space_group_name_H-M   'P 1'
#
loop_
_entity.id
_entity.type
_entity.pdbx_description
1 polymer ?
#
loop_
_entity_poly.entity_id
_entity_poly.type
_entity_poly.pdbx_seq_one_letter_code
_entity_poly.pdbx_strand_id
1 'polypeptide(L)'
;MKSAAHHQGLSEQQVLENRTKYGVNILTPPVKEPLWKQFLEKFSDPIIKILLVALLLSVGVACYQFFTGAEPASVFLEPVGILVAILLATCVGFAFEVSANKKFEILNQVNDETMVQVIRGGNICELPRRDVVVGDIVILNTGEEVPADGVLLEAVSLQVNESTLTGEPLIGKTTNEAEFKKDATYPSNHVLKGTTVADGHGIMEVTSVGDRTEYGKVYEGSQIDNKVQTPLNRQLSRLGDLITWASYAIAALIIIGRLTLYFSHLPGPVEWLSAGTYILNTVMIAVTVIVVTVPEGLPMSVTLSLALSMKSMLANNNLVRKMHACETMGAATVICTDKTGTLTRNQMNVYKADFYGLGNAAPADGELDNLIREGIAVNSTAFLDYADPEHIKALGNPTEGALLLWLHGLGVNYLDLRENARVQEQLTFSTERKYMATVVESPLLVKKVLYVKGAPEIVLGLCSTVLTPEGQVPAADMRPAIEEQLLAYQNQAMRTLGFAYRILDDDAPVFEDGRVIRKDLVYLGIAAISDPVRDDVPQAVKDCMDAGINIMIVTGDTPGTAREIGRQIGLWTEADTPDRLMTGVEFEQTPDAELLDRVMDLKIMCRARPMDKERLVKLLQKKDQVVAVTGDGTNDAPALNAAQVGLSMGDGTTVAKEASAITILDNSFMSISRAVMWGRSLYRNIQRFIVFQMTINVAACLIVLIGAFLGTESPLTVTQMLWVNLIMDTFAALALASLPPDERVMQDPPRKTTDHIITRPMGRNILGVGILFVAFLFGLLQYFKHADVTSLTQFSLSGYFGSYLDFSSPEHELTGYELSLFFTIFVLLQFWNMFNAKAFNTHQSAFARMGASIGGFGVVALLILAGQYLIVTFGGKMFNVVPLSWTDWGIIFAGTSLVLWIGELVRAFTPDKSSARP
;
A
#
# COMPACT_ATOMS: atom_id res chain seq x y z
N MET A 1 -24.95 -26.30 15.94
CA MET A 1 -25.78 -25.31 16.67
C MET A 1 -26.51 -25.81 17.93
N LYS A 2 -26.77 -27.08 18.12
CA LYS A 2 -27.37 -27.58 19.41
C LYS A 2 -26.36 -27.57 20.58
N SER A 3 -25.07 -27.54 20.36
CA SER A 3 -24.01 -27.58 21.38
C SER A 3 -23.76 -26.18 22.02
N ALA A 4 -23.81 -25.10 21.26
CA ALA A 4 -23.60 -23.73 21.78
C ALA A 4 -24.66 -23.30 22.81
N ALA A 5 -25.83 -23.95 22.86
CA ALA A 5 -26.92 -23.63 23.80
C ALA A 5 -26.68 -24.09 25.27
N HIS A 6 -25.54 -24.78 25.53
CA HIS A 6 -25.23 -25.27 26.89
C HIS A 6 -24.30 -24.35 27.69
N HIS A 7 -23.67 -23.35 27.06
CA HIS A 7 -22.75 -22.44 27.73
C HIS A 7 -23.40 -21.08 27.99
N GLN A 8 -23.58 -20.70 29.25
CA GLN A 8 -24.19 -19.41 29.62
C GLN A 8 -23.24 -18.20 29.37
N GLY A 9 -21.93 -18.43 29.38
CA GLY A 9 -20.95 -17.34 29.28
C GLY A 9 -21.04 -16.32 30.43
N LEU A 10 -20.24 -15.27 30.37
CA LEU A 10 -20.16 -14.21 31.39
C LEU A 10 -21.36 -13.26 31.31
N SER A 11 -21.79 -12.78 32.49
CA SER A 11 -22.71 -11.64 32.61
C SER A 11 -21.94 -10.32 32.46
N GLU A 12 -22.62 -9.21 32.11
CA GLU A 12 -21.99 -7.90 31.95
C GLU A 12 -21.21 -7.45 33.19
N GLN A 13 -21.70 -7.78 34.40
CA GLN A 13 -21.01 -7.43 35.63
C GLN A 13 -19.69 -8.22 35.77
N GLN A 14 -19.70 -9.52 35.46
CA GLN A 14 -18.49 -10.35 35.47
C GLN A 14 -17.46 -9.89 34.41
N VAL A 15 -17.91 -9.43 33.23
CA VAL A 15 -17.03 -8.85 32.20
C VAL A 15 -16.32 -7.63 32.75
N LEU A 16 -17.00 -6.73 33.45
CA LEU A 16 -16.41 -5.54 34.07
C LEU A 16 -15.41 -5.89 35.17
N GLU A 17 -15.76 -6.85 36.03
CA GLU A 17 -14.87 -7.34 37.10
C GLU A 17 -13.60 -7.98 36.51
N ASN A 18 -13.76 -8.85 35.51
CA ASN A 18 -12.64 -9.53 34.86
C ASN A 18 -11.76 -8.57 34.06
N ARG A 19 -12.35 -7.57 33.39
CA ARG A 19 -11.60 -6.50 32.72
C ARG A 19 -10.72 -5.70 33.70
N THR A 20 -11.26 -5.40 34.89
CA THR A 20 -10.51 -4.67 35.93
C THR A 20 -9.41 -5.54 36.56
N LYS A 21 -9.65 -6.83 36.71
CA LYS A 21 -8.72 -7.76 37.37
C LYS A 21 -7.61 -8.26 36.45
N TYR A 22 -7.94 -8.59 35.23
CA TYR A 22 -7.02 -9.25 34.29
C TYR A 22 -6.54 -8.32 33.15
N GLY A 23 -7.14 -7.15 32.95
CA GLY A 23 -6.83 -6.20 31.90
C GLY A 23 -7.63 -6.42 30.62
N VAL A 24 -7.19 -5.76 29.57
CA VAL A 24 -7.77 -5.82 28.22
C VAL A 24 -6.94 -6.69 27.30
N ASN A 25 -7.53 -7.23 26.24
CA ASN A 25 -6.82 -8.09 25.29
C ASN A 25 -6.04 -7.26 24.24
N ILE A 26 -5.20 -6.34 24.72
CA ILE A 26 -4.32 -5.50 23.92
C ILE A 26 -2.89 -5.83 24.31
N LEU A 27 -2.01 -6.04 23.33
CA LEU A 27 -0.57 -6.11 23.56
C LEU A 27 -0.06 -4.70 23.87
N THR A 28 0.72 -4.56 24.93
CA THR A 28 1.34 -3.28 25.25
C THR A 28 2.33 -2.92 24.13
N PRO A 29 2.12 -1.80 23.40
CA PRO A 29 3.08 -1.38 22.40
C PRO A 29 4.46 -1.19 23.04
N PRO A 30 5.56 -1.38 22.27
CA PRO A 30 6.90 -1.13 22.77
C PRO A 30 6.97 0.24 23.43
N VAL A 31 7.61 0.27 24.60
CA VAL A 31 7.80 1.53 25.35
C VAL A 31 8.53 2.49 24.43
N LYS A 32 7.81 3.47 23.89
CA LYS A 32 8.41 4.49 23.07
C LYS A 32 9.40 5.28 23.90
N GLU A 33 10.57 5.47 23.35
CA GLU A 33 11.50 6.38 23.98
C GLU A 33 10.84 7.74 24.21
N PRO A 34 11.03 8.37 25.37
CA PRO A 34 10.42 9.67 25.66
C PRO A 34 10.84 10.70 24.60
N LEU A 35 9.90 11.56 24.20
CA LEU A 35 10.10 12.53 23.11
C LEU A 35 11.38 13.37 23.26
N TRP A 36 11.75 13.71 24.50
CA TRP A 36 12.98 14.47 24.75
C TRP A 36 14.25 13.66 24.38
N LYS A 37 14.26 12.34 24.54
CA LYS A 37 15.40 11.49 24.17
C LYS A 37 15.49 11.37 22.65
N GLN A 38 14.37 11.13 21.98
CA GLN A 38 14.29 11.14 20.52
C GLN A 38 14.71 12.50 19.93
N PHE A 39 14.35 13.59 20.59
CA PHE A 39 14.81 14.93 20.21
C PHE A 39 16.33 15.08 20.37
N LEU A 40 16.90 14.61 21.49
CA LEU A 40 18.35 14.65 21.70
C LEU A 40 19.14 13.77 20.71
N GLU A 41 18.55 12.66 20.28
CA GLU A 41 19.18 11.81 19.26
C GLU A 41 19.37 12.53 17.93
N LYS A 42 18.54 13.53 17.62
CA LYS A 42 18.71 14.36 16.40
C LYS A 42 20.03 15.12 16.41
N PHE A 43 20.58 15.47 17.58
CA PHE A 43 21.91 16.09 17.69
C PHE A 43 23.07 15.11 17.41
N SER A 44 22.77 13.83 17.24
CA SER A 44 23.75 12.83 16.79
C SER A 44 23.91 12.82 15.25
N ASP A 45 23.06 13.52 14.52
CA ASP A 45 23.16 13.67 13.08
C ASP A 45 24.51 14.30 12.69
N PRO A 46 25.23 13.74 11.69
CA PRO A 46 26.52 14.25 11.25
C PRO A 46 26.49 15.73 10.87
N ILE A 47 25.39 16.19 10.26
CA ILE A 47 25.24 17.56 9.79
C ILE A 47 25.09 18.53 10.97
N ILE A 48 24.24 18.18 11.93
CA ILE A 48 24.07 18.97 13.15
C ILE A 48 25.39 19.06 13.93
N LYS A 49 26.18 17.98 13.96
CA LYS A 49 27.53 18.00 14.54
C LYS A 49 28.46 19.00 13.83
N ILE A 50 28.43 19.04 12.49
CA ILE A 50 29.21 20.00 11.70
C ILE A 50 28.76 21.44 12.03
N LEU A 51 27.46 21.68 12.11
CA LEU A 51 26.91 22.98 12.50
C LEU A 51 27.29 23.40 13.94
N LEU A 52 27.31 22.44 14.85
CA LEU A 52 27.80 22.71 16.23
C LEU A 52 29.29 23.06 16.26
N VAL A 53 30.10 22.42 15.42
CA VAL A 53 31.51 22.78 15.24
C VAL A 53 31.62 24.19 14.63
N ALA A 54 30.84 24.52 13.64
CA ALA A 54 30.77 25.85 13.06
C ALA A 54 30.36 26.92 14.10
N LEU A 55 29.37 26.61 14.92
CA LEU A 55 28.94 27.46 16.03
C LEU A 55 30.09 27.72 16.99
N LEU A 56 30.81 26.67 17.40
CA LEU A 56 31.97 26.83 18.31
C LEU A 56 33.06 27.69 17.70
N LEU A 57 33.36 27.50 16.41
CA LEU A 57 34.33 28.32 15.69
C LEU A 57 33.88 29.79 15.59
N SER A 58 32.61 30.04 15.24
CA SER A 58 32.01 31.37 15.15
C SER A 58 32.03 32.10 16.51
N VAL A 59 31.71 31.36 17.58
CA VAL A 59 31.85 31.90 18.97
C VAL A 59 33.31 32.27 19.27
N GLY A 60 34.26 31.42 18.89
CA GLY A 60 35.70 31.69 19.06
C GLY A 60 36.14 32.95 18.35
N VAL A 61 35.71 33.16 17.09
CA VAL A 61 35.98 34.38 16.31
C VAL A 61 35.35 35.59 16.97
N ALA A 62 34.09 35.51 17.35
CA ALA A 62 33.36 36.59 18.00
C ALA A 62 34.01 37.01 19.34
N CYS A 63 34.43 36.06 20.14
CA CYS A 63 35.18 36.32 21.38
C CYS A 63 36.50 37.05 21.10
N TYR A 64 37.25 36.56 20.11
CA TYR A 64 38.52 37.18 19.71
C TYR A 64 38.31 38.63 19.25
N GLN A 65 37.38 38.88 18.32
CA GLN A 65 37.09 40.23 17.80
C GLN A 65 36.58 41.18 18.91
N PHE A 66 35.78 40.68 19.85
CA PHE A 66 35.30 41.47 20.98
C PHE A 66 36.42 41.82 21.95
N PHE A 67 37.26 40.85 22.36
CA PHE A 67 38.35 41.11 23.32
C PHE A 67 39.51 41.93 22.75
N THR A 68 39.71 41.91 21.44
CA THR A 68 40.69 42.77 20.76
C THR A 68 40.17 44.19 20.53
N GLY A 69 38.88 44.44 20.79
CA GLY A 69 38.26 45.75 20.55
C GLY A 69 38.02 46.06 19.09
N ALA A 70 38.14 45.05 18.21
CA ALA A 70 37.93 45.21 16.76
C ALA A 70 36.45 45.42 16.42
N GLU A 71 35.55 44.78 17.19
CA GLU A 71 34.10 44.86 16.96
C GLU A 71 33.32 45.03 18.28
N PRO A 72 32.15 45.69 18.28
CA PRO A 72 31.27 45.79 19.44
C PRO A 72 30.57 44.45 19.75
N ALA A 73 29.87 44.36 20.90
CA ALA A 73 29.15 43.13 21.31
C ALA A 73 28.15 42.57 20.28
N SER A 74 27.83 43.34 19.26
CA SER A 74 26.95 42.87 18.14
C SER A 74 27.57 41.74 17.32
N VAL A 75 28.89 41.47 17.44
CA VAL A 75 29.55 40.33 16.79
C VAL A 75 29.00 38.97 17.24
N PHE A 76 28.44 38.91 18.46
CA PHE A 76 27.80 37.67 18.94
C PHE A 76 26.44 37.37 18.29
N LEU A 77 25.85 38.28 17.51
CA LEU A 77 24.57 38.03 16.83
C LEU A 77 24.66 36.95 15.76
N GLU A 78 25.80 36.82 15.10
CA GLU A 78 25.98 35.74 14.11
C GLU A 78 26.01 34.33 14.74
N PRO A 79 26.84 34.04 15.76
CA PRO A 79 26.76 32.78 16.50
C PRO A 79 25.38 32.49 17.09
N VAL A 80 24.69 33.48 17.62
CA VAL A 80 23.32 33.34 18.12
C VAL A 80 22.38 32.99 16.99
N GLY A 81 22.56 33.56 15.81
CA GLY A 81 21.84 33.25 14.61
C GLY A 81 22.00 31.77 14.21
N ILE A 82 23.22 31.26 14.18
CA ILE A 82 23.53 29.85 13.89
C ILE A 82 22.85 28.94 14.93
N LEU A 83 22.93 29.26 16.21
CA LEU A 83 22.29 28.48 17.28
C LEU A 83 20.76 28.44 17.13
N VAL A 84 20.13 29.59 16.89
CA VAL A 84 18.68 29.70 16.69
C VAL A 84 18.26 28.91 15.44
N ALA A 85 19.05 28.99 14.39
CA ALA A 85 18.79 28.23 13.16
C ALA A 85 18.89 26.71 13.39
N ILE A 86 19.92 26.22 14.11
CA ILE A 86 20.06 24.81 14.49
C ILE A 86 18.84 24.36 15.30
N LEU A 87 18.43 25.15 16.32
CA LEU A 87 17.29 24.81 17.15
C LEU A 87 15.96 24.78 16.35
N LEU A 88 15.72 25.79 15.52
CA LEU A 88 14.54 25.84 14.66
C LEU A 88 14.50 24.63 13.71
N ALA A 89 15.63 24.33 13.11
CA ALA A 89 15.85 23.18 12.25
C ALA A 89 15.40 21.89 12.91
N THR A 90 16.04 21.63 14.04
CA THR A 90 15.81 20.40 14.80
C THR A 90 14.37 20.33 15.32
N CYS A 91 13.81 21.44 15.83
CA CYS A 91 12.44 21.49 16.32
C CYS A 91 11.40 21.27 15.22
N VAL A 92 11.56 21.95 14.08
CA VAL A 92 10.62 21.81 12.95
C VAL A 92 10.68 20.39 12.38
N GLY A 93 11.87 19.87 12.09
CA GLY A 93 12.06 18.51 11.61
C GLY A 93 11.48 17.46 12.55
N PHE A 94 11.76 17.57 13.85
CA PHE A 94 11.23 16.68 14.87
C PHE A 94 9.70 16.76 15.01
N ALA A 95 9.13 17.96 14.99
CA ALA A 95 7.68 18.16 15.07
C ALA A 95 6.94 17.51 13.88
N PHE A 96 7.49 17.63 12.66
CA PHE A 96 6.92 16.98 11.48
C PHE A 96 7.02 15.45 11.56
N GLU A 97 8.15 14.90 11.99
CA GLU A 97 8.33 13.46 12.14
C GLU A 97 7.37 12.87 13.17
N VAL A 98 7.26 13.50 14.34
CA VAL A 98 6.30 13.10 15.40
C VAL A 98 4.86 13.19 14.87
N SER A 99 4.52 14.25 14.14
CA SER A 99 3.18 14.42 13.55
C SER A 99 2.87 13.34 12.49
N ALA A 100 3.84 13.00 11.65
CA ALA A 100 3.68 11.95 10.63
C ALA A 100 3.50 10.57 11.27
N ASN A 101 4.33 10.23 12.24
CA ASN A 101 4.26 8.97 12.99
C ASN A 101 2.93 8.84 13.75
N LYS A 102 2.46 9.91 14.40
CA LYS A 102 1.18 9.92 15.10
C LYS A 102 -0.01 9.72 14.16
N LYS A 103 0.02 10.35 12.99
CA LYS A 103 -1.04 10.14 11.97
C LYS A 103 -1.06 8.70 11.47
N PHE A 104 0.10 8.10 11.26
CA PHE A 104 0.22 6.68 10.89
C PHE A 104 -0.39 5.76 11.94
N GLU A 105 -0.09 5.98 13.22
CA GLU A 105 -0.65 5.18 14.31
C GLU A 105 -2.17 5.27 14.40
N ILE A 106 -2.71 6.49 14.29
CA ILE A 106 -4.17 6.71 14.34
C ILE A 106 -4.86 5.96 13.18
N LEU A 107 -4.31 6.02 11.97
CA LEU A 107 -4.86 5.33 10.81
C LEU A 107 -4.85 3.81 10.99
N ASN A 108 -3.79 3.26 11.58
CA ASN A 108 -3.71 1.81 11.84
C ASN A 108 -4.61 1.36 12.99
N GLN A 109 -4.79 2.17 14.04
CA GLN A 109 -5.64 1.80 15.18
C GLN A 109 -7.14 1.80 14.85
N VAL A 110 -7.61 2.69 13.99
CA VAL A 110 -9.04 2.82 13.66
C VAL A 110 -9.56 1.62 12.85
N ASN A 111 -8.69 0.88 12.15
CA ASN A 111 -9.11 -0.15 11.20
C ASN A 111 -8.72 -1.59 11.62
N ASP A 112 -8.17 -1.81 12.82
CA ASP A 112 -7.77 -3.14 13.30
C ASP A 112 -8.80 -3.73 14.29
N GLU A 113 -10.08 -3.46 14.09
CA GLU A 113 -11.19 -4.01 14.88
C GLU A 113 -11.65 -5.36 14.31
N THR A 114 -10.82 -6.39 14.45
CA THR A 114 -11.24 -7.76 14.13
C THR A 114 -12.34 -8.17 15.08
N MET A 115 -13.52 -8.48 14.53
CA MET A 115 -14.67 -8.96 15.30
C MET A 115 -14.51 -10.45 15.62
N VAL A 116 -14.86 -10.86 16.81
CA VAL A 116 -14.86 -12.26 17.27
C VAL A 116 -16.21 -12.61 17.86
N GLN A 117 -16.63 -13.86 17.65
CA GLN A 117 -17.90 -14.37 18.16
C GLN A 117 -17.71 -14.93 19.58
N VAL A 118 -18.44 -14.37 20.53
CA VAL A 118 -18.40 -14.82 21.92
C VAL A 118 -19.81 -15.13 22.45
N ILE A 119 -19.88 -16.04 23.42
CA ILE A 119 -21.13 -16.35 24.12
C ILE A 119 -21.11 -15.60 25.45
N ARG A 120 -22.04 -14.64 25.61
CA ARG A 120 -22.27 -13.90 26.87
C ARG A 120 -23.76 -13.92 27.22
N GLY A 121 -24.08 -14.20 28.47
CA GLY A 121 -25.47 -14.26 28.92
C GLY A 121 -26.36 -15.25 28.15
N GLY A 122 -25.78 -16.32 27.61
CA GLY A 122 -26.47 -17.33 26.80
C GLY A 122 -26.73 -16.96 25.36
N ASN A 123 -26.28 -15.77 24.89
CA ASN A 123 -26.44 -15.32 23.54
C ASN A 123 -25.06 -15.20 22.83
N ILE A 124 -25.04 -15.50 21.53
CA ILE A 124 -23.86 -15.23 20.68
C ILE A 124 -23.88 -13.76 20.34
N CYS A 125 -22.78 -13.07 20.62
CA CYS A 125 -22.56 -11.69 20.25
C CYS A 125 -21.21 -11.52 19.55
N GLU A 126 -21.12 -10.59 18.62
CA GLU A 126 -19.87 -10.19 18.00
C GLU A 126 -19.30 -8.97 18.72
N LEU A 127 -18.00 -9.04 19.05
CA LEU A 127 -17.31 -7.92 19.68
C LEU A 127 -15.87 -7.81 19.17
N PRO A 128 -15.28 -6.62 19.24
CA PRO A 128 -13.88 -6.43 18.86
C PRO A 128 -12.96 -7.32 19.70
N ARG A 129 -11.94 -7.91 19.07
CA ARG A 129 -10.92 -8.76 19.72
C ARG A 129 -10.34 -8.15 21.00
N ARG A 130 -10.15 -6.83 21.01
CA ARG A 130 -9.64 -6.07 22.18
C ARG A 130 -10.56 -6.15 23.41
N ASP A 131 -11.85 -6.39 23.20
CA ASP A 131 -12.86 -6.41 24.26
C ASP A 131 -13.12 -7.81 24.86
N VAL A 132 -12.38 -8.82 24.40
CA VAL A 132 -12.36 -10.16 24.95
C VAL A 132 -11.69 -10.11 26.33
N VAL A 133 -12.31 -10.76 27.33
CA VAL A 133 -11.80 -10.84 28.71
C VAL A 133 -11.61 -12.28 29.14
N VAL A 134 -10.83 -12.51 30.19
CA VAL A 134 -10.66 -13.84 30.80
C VAL A 134 -12.01 -14.38 31.24
N GLY A 135 -12.31 -15.63 30.91
CA GLY A 135 -13.59 -16.31 31.18
C GLY A 135 -14.63 -16.16 30.08
N ASP A 136 -14.37 -15.37 29.02
CA ASP A 136 -15.24 -15.35 27.84
C ASP A 136 -15.21 -16.70 27.12
N ILE A 137 -16.36 -17.08 26.57
CA ILE A 137 -16.49 -18.28 25.76
C ILE A 137 -16.48 -17.85 24.28
N VAL A 138 -15.41 -18.21 23.56
CA VAL A 138 -15.19 -17.84 22.18
C VAL A 138 -15.47 -19.00 21.25
N ILE A 139 -16.16 -18.72 20.14
CA ILE A 139 -16.39 -19.67 19.05
C ILE A 139 -15.24 -19.52 18.06
N LEU A 140 -14.60 -20.64 17.70
CA LEU A 140 -13.50 -20.72 16.76
C LEU A 140 -13.95 -21.40 15.47
N ASN A 141 -13.82 -20.72 14.33
CA ASN A 141 -14.15 -21.24 13.01
C ASN A 141 -12.89 -21.33 12.13
N THR A 142 -12.95 -22.18 11.11
CA THR A 142 -11.87 -22.32 10.15
C THR A 142 -11.52 -20.97 9.49
N GLY A 143 -10.22 -20.65 9.44
CA GLY A 143 -9.72 -19.39 8.90
C GLY A 143 -9.65 -18.23 9.89
N GLU A 144 -10.11 -18.42 11.14
CA GLU A 144 -10.03 -17.40 12.17
C GLU A 144 -8.74 -17.55 13.00
N GLU A 145 -8.24 -16.42 13.47
CA GLU A 145 -7.15 -16.37 14.43
C GLU A 145 -7.70 -16.52 15.85
N VAL A 146 -7.03 -17.31 16.67
CA VAL A 146 -7.34 -17.45 18.10
C VAL A 146 -7.07 -16.11 18.80
N PRO A 147 -8.10 -15.45 19.36
CA PRO A 147 -7.99 -14.07 19.85
C PRO A 147 -7.24 -13.93 21.17
N ALA A 148 -7.19 -14.98 21.97
CA ALA A 148 -6.58 -15.02 23.30
C ALA A 148 -6.17 -16.46 23.63
N ASP A 149 -5.34 -16.68 24.66
CA ASP A 149 -5.07 -18.04 25.12
C ASP A 149 -6.28 -18.62 25.84
N GLY A 150 -6.60 -19.88 25.58
CA GLY A 150 -7.74 -20.52 26.16
C GLY A 150 -7.67 -22.04 26.20
N VAL A 151 -8.65 -22.62 26.87
CA VAL A 151 -8.86 -24.06 26.98
C VAL A 151 -10.12 -24.43 26.19
N LEU A 152 -10.03 -25.46 25.37
CA LEU A 152 -11.16 -25.95 24.59
C LEU A 152 -12.19 -26.61 25.50
N LEU A 153 -13.43 -26.16 25.33
CA LEU A 153 -14.62 -26.81 25.92
C LEU A 153 -15.19 -27.86 24.95
N GLU A 154 -15.13 -27.54 23.64
CA GLU A 154 -15.56 -28.42 22.57
C GLU A 154 -14.59 -28.29 21.37
N ALA A 155 -14.35 -29.42 20.70
CA ALA A 155 -13.52 -29.48 19.49
C ALA A 155 -14.10 -30.53 18.55
N VAL A 156 -14.33 -30.14 17.29
CA VAL A 156 -14.79 -31.03 16.24
C VAL A 156 -13.81 -30.97 15.08
N SER A 157 -13.00 -32.01 14.93
CA SER A 157 -11.93 -32.11 13.92
C SER A 157 -11.03 -30.87 13.87
N LEU A 158 -10.80 -30.22 15.02
CA LEU A 158 -10.09 -28.95 15.13
C LEU A 158 -8.60 -29.16 14.87
N GLN A 159 -8.09 -28.47 13.84
CA GLN A 159 -6.66 -28.38 13.54
C GLN A 159 -6.23 -26.92 13.61
N VAL A 160 -5.15 -26.66 14.32
CA VAL A 160 -4.63 -25.31 14.54
C VAL A 160 -3.20 -25.23 14.00
N ASN A 161 -2.92 -24.18 13.28
CA ASN A 161 -1.57 -23.84 12.82
C ASN A 161 -0.85 -23.05 13.93
N GLU A 162 0.10 -23.67 14.58
CA GLU A 162 0.91 -23.09 15.68
C GLU A 162 2.35 -22.74 15.22
N SER A 163 2.63 -22.72 13.91
CA SER A 163 3.97 -22.49 13.38
C SER A 163 4.64 -21.18 13.86
N THR A 164 3.83 -20.17 14.18
CA THR A 164 4.29 -18.88 14.71
C THR A 164 4.85 -18.95 16.12
N LEU A 165 4.41 -19.92 16.92
CA LEU A 165 4.80 -20.07 18.33
C LEU A 165 5.64 -21.32 18.59
N THR A 166 5.28 -22.44 17.96
CA THR A 166 5.91 -23.74 18.22
C THR A 166 6.77 -24.23 17.05
N GLY A 167 6.61 -23.64 15.87
CA GLY A 167 7.24 -24.11 14.63
C GLY A 167 6.47 -25.25 13.94
N GLU A 168 5.40 -25.78 14.54
CA GLU A 168 4.60 -26.88 13.98
C GLU A 168 3.42 -26.36 13.16
N PRO A 169 3.33 -26.73 11.88
CA PRO A 169 2.37 -26.12 10.95
C PRO A 169 0.92 -26.58 11.14
N LEU A 170 0.68 -27.76 11.71
CA LEU A 170 -0.66 -28.31 11.93
C LEU A 170 -0.68 -29.23 13.15
N ILE A 171 -1.44 -28.83 14.16
CA ILE A 171 -1.64 -29.61 15.38
C ILE A 171 -3.14 -29.88 15.55
N GLY A 172 -3.50 -31.18 15.62
CA GLY A 172 -4.85 -31.59 15.99
C GLY A 172 -5.11 -31.27 17.45
N LYS A 173 -6.20 -30.58 17.74
CA LYS A 173 -6.66 -30.24 19.10
C LYS A 173 -7.88 -31.06 19.46
N THR A 174 -7.94 -31.52 20.71
CA THR A 174 -9.02 -32.38 21.21
C THR A 174 -9.29 -32.08 22.66
N THR A 175 -10.52 -32.31 23.08
CA THR A 175 -10.95 -32.28 24.50
C THR A 175 -10.90 -33.68 25.16
N ASN A 176 -10.62 -34.73 24.38
CA ASN A 176 -10.53 -36.10 24.88
C ASN A 176 -9.13 -36.35 25.48
N GLU A 177 -9.05 -36.46 26.81
CA GLU A 177 -7.80 -36.67 27.53
C GLU A 177 -7.02 -37.92 27.06
N ALA A 178 -7.74 -38.95 26.56
CA ALA A 178 -7.13 -40.18 26.07
C ALA A 178 -6.31 -39.97 24.77
N GLU A 179 -6.58 -38.92 24.07
CA GLU A 179 -5.92 -38.55 22.76
C GLU A 179 -4.84 -37.47 22.92
N PHE A 180 -4.57 -37.05 24.18
CA PHE A 180 -3.56 -36.01 24.43
C PHE A 180 -2.16 -36.51 24.06
N LYS A 181 -1.47 -35.73 23.23
CA LYS A 181 -0.08 -35.99 22.89
C LYS A 181 0.84 -35.62 24.06
N LYS A 182 1.53 -36.61 24.64
CA LYS A 182 2.41 -36.43 25.81
C LYS A 182 3.67 -35.61 25.52
N ASP A 183 4.10 -35.56 24.25
CA ASP A 183 5.30 -34.85 23.79
C ASP A 183 5.02 -33.47 23.15
N ALA A 184 3.75 -33.00 23.19
CA ALA A 184 3.39 -31.71 22.68
C ALA A 184 3.91 -30.58 23.60
N THR A 185 4.38 -29.47 23.01
CA THR A 185 4.85 -28.27 23.74
C THR A 185 3.77 -27.68 24.63
N TYR A 186 2.52 -27.73 24.17
CA TYR A 186 1.32 -27.30 24.92
C TYR A 186 0.29 -28.42 24.93
N PRO A 187 -0.54 -28.50 25.96
CA PRO A 187 -1.59 -29.54 26.06
C PRO A 187 -2.52 -29.52 24.85
N SER A 188 -3.00 -30.70 24.43
CA SER A 188 -3.83 -30.81 23.19
C SER A 188 -5.18 -30.09 23.28
N ASN A 189 -5.62 -29.70 24.46
CA ASN A 189 -6.84 -28.94 24.71
C ASN A 189 -6.59 -27.43 24.88
N HIS A 190 -5.34 -26.94 24.73
CA HIS A 190 -5.02 -25.53 24.80
C HIS A 190 -4.91 -24.96 23.39
N VAL A 191 -5.44 -23.75 23.20
CA VAL A 191 -5.28 -22.93 21.99
C VAL A 191 -4.67 -21.59 22.38
N LEU A 192 -3.78 -21.10 21.54
CA LEU A 192 -2.92 -19.97 21.86
C LEU A 192 -3.22 -18.78 20.97
N LYS A 193 -3.14 -17.57 21.53
CA LYS A 193 -3.30 -16.31 20.79
C LYS A 193 -2.31 -16.25 19.62
N GLY A 194 -2.79 -15.77 18.47
CA GLY A 194 -1.95 -15.59 17.28
C GLY A 194 -1.73 -16.87 16.48
N THR A 195 -2.37 -17.97 16.86
CA THR A 195 -2.45 -19.20 16.08
C THR A 195 -3.73 -19.21 15.25
N THR A 196 -3.77 -20.01 14.20
CA THR A 196 -4.87 -19.99 13.24
C THR A 196 -5.59 -21.32 13.18
N VAL A 197 -6.92 -21.28 13.17
CA VAL A 197 -7.74 -22.47 12.92
C VAL A 197 -7.62 -22.84 11.45
N ALA A 198 -6.93 -23.95 11.17
CA ALA A 198 -6.71 -24.44 9.83
C ALA A 198 -7.89 -25.27 9.29
N ASP A 199 -8.51 -26.07 10.16
CA ASP A 199 -9.68 -26.91 9.84
C ASP A 199 -10.51 -27.20 11.09
N GLY A 200 -11.80 -27.53 10.88
CA GLY A 200 -12.74 -27.82 11.95
C GLY A 200 -13.28 -26.59 12.67
N HIS A 201 -13.88 -26.81 13.82
CA HIS A 201 -14.39 -25.75 14.71
C HIS A 201 -14.28 -26.15 16.18
N GLY A 202 -14.28 -25.14 17.07
CA GLY A 202 -14.20 -25.36 18.49
C GLY A 202 -14.85 -24.24 19.30
N ILE A 203 -15.06 -24.53 20.58
CA ILE A 203 -15.48 -23.56 21.59
C ILE A 203 -14.42 -23.56 22.68
N MET A 204 -13.89 -22.38 23.00
CA MET A 204 -12.87 -22.23 24.04
C MET A 204 -13.29 -21.27 25.13
N GLU A 205 -12.81 -21.50 26.36
CA GLU A 205 -12.85 -20.55 27.46
C GLU A 205 -11.50 -19.79 27.54
N VAL A 206 -11.54 -18.48 27.58
CA VAL A 206 -10.35 -17.62 27.61
C VAL A 206 -9.71 -17.68 28.99
N THR A 207 -8.43 -18.03 29.04
CA THR A 207 -7.62 -18.11 30.26
C THR A 207 -6.65 -16.96 30.45
N SER A 208 -6.12 -16.40 29.36
CA SER A 208 -5.18 -15.26 29.40
C SER A 208 -5.43 -14.29 28.25
N VAL A 209 -5.22 -13.00 28.51
CA VAL A 209 -5.41 -11.91 27.54
C VAL A 209 -4.18 -10.97 27.51
N GLY A 210 -4.00 -10.25 26.41
CA GLY A 210 -2.96 -9.25 26.24
C GLY A 210 -1.54 -9.78 26.41
N ASP A 211 -0.72 -9.07 27.16
CA ASP A 211 0.71 -9.41 27.40
C ASP A 211 0.90 -10.70 28.21
N ARG A 212 -0.15 -11.19 28.88
CA ARG A 212 -0.09 -12.43 29.67
C ARG A 212 -0.24 -13.69 28.82
N THR A 213 -0.59 -13.56 27.54
CA THR A 213 -0.64 -14.67 26.60
C THR A 213 0.78 -15.15 26.24
N GLU A 214 0.90 -16.40 25.78
CA GLU A 214 2.20 -16.94 25.33
C GLU A 214 2.75 -16.09 24.18
N TYR A 215 1.88 -15.65 23.24
CA TYR A 215 2.24 -14.72 22.18
C TYR A 215 2.74 -13.37 22.73
N GLY A 216 2.10 -12.83 23.78
CA GLY A 216 2.51 -11.59 24.45
C GLY A 216 3.92 -11.68 25.04
N LYS A 217 4.25 -12.81 25.69
CA LYS A 217 5.59 -13.06 26.25
C LYS A 217 6.68 -13.12 25.17
N VAL A 218 6.39 -13.77 24.02
CA VAL A 218 7.30 -13.82 22.87
C VAL A 218 7.44 -12.45 22.21
N TYR A 219 6.33 -11.71 22.11
CA TYR A 219 6.31 -10.36 21.53
C TYR A 219 7.19 -9.38 22.32
N GLU A 220 7.14 -9.42 23.66
CA GLU A 220 8.01 -8.60 24.52
C GLU A 220 9.50 -8.93 24.31
N GLY A 221 9.85 -10.20 24.09
CA GLY A 221 11.22 -10.65 23.84
C GLY A 221 11.74 -10.42 22.43
N SER A 222 10.87 -10.26 21.42
CA SER A 222 11.21 -10.23 20.01
C SER A 222 11.23 -8.84 19.36
N GLN A 223 11.23 -7.77 20.14
CA GLN A 223 11.27 -6.38 19.64
C GLN A 223 12.60 -6.04 18.94
N ILE A 224 12.94 -6.80 17.92
CA ILE A 224 14.01 -6.46 16.99
C ILE A 224 13.40 -5.55 15.93
N ASP A 225 13.91 -4.33 15.93
CA ASP A 225 13.57 -3.25 14.98
C ASP A 225 13.92 -3.71 13.55
N ASN A 226 13.04 -4.43 12.90
CA ASN A 226 13.17 -4.85 11.51
C ASN A 226 12.95 -3.63 10.60
N LYS A 227 13.94 -2.75 10.51
CA LYS A 227 14.00 -1.67 9.52
C LYS A 227 14.20 -2.28 8.13
N VAL A 228 13.14 -2.75 7.53
CA VAL A 228 13.15 -3.18 6.13
C VAL A 228 13.48 -1.96 5.27
N GLN A 229 14.69 -1.95 4.67
CA GLN A 229 15.08 -0.89 3.74
C GLN A 229 14.33 -1.05 2.42
N THR A 230 13.47 -0.08 2.11
CA THR A 230 12.77 -0.05 0.81
C THR A 230 13.73 0.26 -0.35
N PRO A 231 13.37 -0.10 -1.60
CA PRO A 231 14.14 0.30 -2.78
C PRO A 231 14.40 1.81 -2.84
N LEU A 232 13.39 2.62 -2.50
CA LEU A 232 13.50 4.07 -2.46
C LEU A 232 14.50 4.53 -1.39
N ASN A 233 14.44 3.98 -0.19
CA ASN A 233 15.37 4.37 0.89
C ASN A 233 16.82 4.05 0.50
N ARG A 234 17.08 2.90 -0.16
CA ARG A 234 18.42 2.57 -0.65
C ARG A 234 18.90 3.56 -1.72
N GLN A 235 18.03 3.95 -2.65
CA GLN A 235 18.35 4.93 -3.69
C GLN A 235 18.65 6.30 -3.09
N LEU A 236 17.87 6.73 -2.09
CA LEU A 236 18.06 7.99 -1.39
C LEU A 236 19.34 8.01 -0.54
N SER A 237 19.64 6.92 0.18
CA SER A 237 20.89 6.80 0.92
C SER A 237 22.11 6.90 -0.01
N ARG A 238 22.10 6.19 -1.14
CA ARG A 238 23.18 6.29 -2.15
C ARG A 238 23.33 7.70 -2.70
N LEU A 239 22.22 8.41 -2.93
CA LEU A 239 22.23 9.80 -3.36
C LEU A 239 22.82 10.71 -2.27
N GLY A 240 22.40 10.53 -1.02
CA GLY A 240 22.92 11.24 0.14
C GLY A 240 24.43 11.05 0.31
N ASP A 241 24.92 9.82 0.22
CA ASP A 241 26.34 9.49 0.29
C ASP A 241 27.15 10.19 -0.83
N LEU A 242 26.64 10.14 -2.06
CA LEU A 242 27.29 10.79 -3.21
C LEU A 242 27.42 12.30 -2.98
N ILE A 243 26.34 12.94 -2.54
CA ILE A 243 26.31 14.40 -2.27
C ILE A 243 27.26 14.74 -1.13
N THR A 244 27.27 13.96 -0.06
CA THR A 244 28.15 14.16 1.09
C THR A 244 29.63 14.08 0.69
N TRP A 245 30.02 13.07 -0.08
CA TRP A 245 31.39 12.97 -0.61
C TRP A 245 31.77 14.11 -1.53
N ALA A 246 30.84 14.54 -2.41
CA ALA A 246 31.06 15.69 -3.28
C ALA A 246 31.25 16.98 -2.49
N SER A 247 30.47 17.19 -1.41
CA SER A 247 30.58 18.37 -0.54
C SER A 247 31.92 18.42 0.19
N TYR A 248 32.40 17.29 0.72
CA TYR A 248 33.71 17.19 1.36
C TYR A 248 34.85 17.48 0.37
N ALA A 249 34.73 16.97 -0.85
CA ALA A 249 35.73 17.24 -1.90
C ALA A 249 35.78 18.73 -2.27
N ILE A 250 34.65 19.40 -2.39
CA ILE A 250 34.56 20.84 -2.69
C ILE A 250 35.07 21.66 -1.50
N ALA A 251 34.71 21.32 -0.28
CA ALA A 251 35.21 21.97 0.92
C ALA A 251 36.75 21.86 1.03
N ALA A 252 37.31 20.68 0.77
CA ALA A 252 38.75 20.48 0.75
C ALA A 252 39.42 21.33 -0.37
N LEU A 253 38.80 21.39 -1.55
CA LEU A 253 39.28 22.24 -2.66
C LEU A 253 39.34 23.71 -2.26
N ILE A 254 38.30 24.22 -1.57
CA ILE A 254 38.26 25.58 -1.10
C ILE A 254 39.38 25.83 -0.08
N ILE A 255 39.52 24.95 0.93
CA ILE A 255 40.53 25.09 1.94
C ILE A 255 41.93 25.10 1.32
N ILE A 256 42.25 24.09 0.55
CA ILE A 256 43.58 23.95 -0.09
C ILE A 256 43.83 25.13 -1.07
N GLY A 257 42.85 25.45 -1.91
CA GLY A 257 43.02 26.49 -2.91
C GLY A 257 43.20 27.88 -2.31
N ARG A 258 42.36 28.29 -1.34
CA ARG A 258 42.48 29.58 -0.67
C ARG A 258 43.77 29.72 0.14
N LEU A 259 44.14 28.67 0.89
CA LEU A 259 45.37 28.68 1.67
C LEU A 259 46.60 28.76 0.76
N THR A 260 46.59 27.99 -0.33
CA THR A 260 47.69 28.07 -1.32
C THR A 260 47.81 29.46 -1.93
N LEU A 261 46.68 30.07 -2.34
CA LEU A 261 46.67 31.46 -2.87
C LEU A 261 47.18 32.46 -1.83
N TYR A 262 46.71 32.37 -0.57
CA TYR A 262 47.13 33.24 0.50
C TYR A 262 48.63 33.18 0.74
N PHE A 263 49.16 31.94 0.95
CA PHE A 263 50.59 31.79 1.27
C PHE A 263 51.52 32.06 0.05
N SER A 264 51.02 31.92 -1.17
CA SER A 264 51.80 32.19 -2.39
C SER A 264 51.94 33.69 -2.70
N HIS A 265 51.03 34.54 -2.19
CA HIS A 265 51.02 35.99 -2.45
C HIS A 265 51.43 36.81 -1.22
N LEU A 266 51.99 36.19 -0.19
CA LEU A 266 52.50 36.91 0.98
C LEU A 266 53.73 37.74 0.64
N PRO A 267 53.68 39.09 0.78
CA PRO A 267 54.78 39.96 0.44
C PRO A 267 55.93 40.01 1.52
N GLY A 268 55.77 39.25 2.63
CA GLY A 268 56.70 39.34 3.78
C GLY A 268 56.57 38.14 4.73
N PRO A 269 57.18 38.19 5.92
CA PRO A 269 57.06 37.15 6.95
C PRO A 269 55.59 36.97 7.40
N VAL A 270 55.19 35.70 7.67
CA VAL A 270 53.83 35.36 8.07
C VAL A 270 53.47 36.06 9.40
N GLU A 271 52.50 36.93 9.40
CA GLU A 271 51.83 37.40 10.60
C GLU A 271 50.82 36.38 11.07
N TRP A 272 51.16 35.59 12.06
CA TRP A 272 50.34 34.47 12.53
C TRP A 272 48.91 34.83 12.91
N LEU A 273 48.69 36.09 13.29
CA LEU A 273 47.37 36.58 13.71
C LEU A 273 46.44 36.79 12.50
N SER A 274 46.92 37.46 11.44
CA SER A 274 46.19 37.66 10.21
C SER A 274 46.02 36.36 9.44
N ALA A 275 47.04 35.51 9.45
CA ALA A 275 46.94 34.15 8.89
C ALA A 275 45.90 33.29 9.60
N GLY A 276 45.84 33.39 10.95
CA GLY A 276 44.82 32.65 11.72
C GLY A 276 43.39 33.07 11.39
N THR A 277 43.15 34.38 11.27
CA THR A 277 41.84 34.91 10.85
C THR A 277 41.45 34.46 9.45
N TYR A 278 42.40 34.46 8.48
CA TYR A 278 42.16 34.01 7.12
C TYR A 278 41.85 32.52 7.05
N ILE A 279 42.59 31.69 7.79
CA ILE A 279 42.35 30.23 7.92
C ILE A 279 40.97 30.01 8.46
N LEU A 280 40.57 30.72 9.51
CA LEU A 280 39.29 30.56 10.16
C LEU A 280 38.11 30.93 9.22
N ASN A 281 38.20 32.05 8.51
CA ASN A 281 37.24 32.46 7.50
C ASN A 281 37.17 31.43 6.36
N THR A 282 38.29 30.86 5.95
CA THR A 282 38.32 29.81 4.93
C THR A 282 37.61 28.55 5.38
N VAL A 283 37.79 28.13 6.64
CA VAL A 283 37.08 27.01 7.24
C VAL A 283 35.59 27.31 7.35
N MET A 284 35.18 28.53 7.72
CA MET A 284 33.77 28.92 7.78
C MET A 284 33.08 28.82 6.39
N ILE A 285 33.77 29.29 5.33
CA ILE A 285 33.27 29.15 3.96
C ILE A 285 33.13 27.65 3.55
N ALA A 286 34.13 26.84 3.89
CA ALA A 286 34.08 25.40 3.63
C ALA A 286 32.92 24.71 4.36
N VAL A 287 32.66 25.09 5.62
CA VAL A 287 31.50 24.60 6.40
C VAL A 287 30.18 25.08 5.74
N THR A 288 30.12 26.33 5.31
CA THR A 288 28.94 26.85 4.58
C THR A 288 28.63 25.97 3.36
N VAL A 289 29.64 25.60 2.58
CA VAL A 289 29.45 24.71 1.41
C VAL A 289 28.92 23.34 1.82
N ILE A 290 29.44 22.75 2.88
CA ILE A 290 28.96 21.45 3.36
C ILE A 290 27.48 21.57 3.77
N VAL A 291 27.12 22.59 4.55
CA VAL A 291 25.73 22.83 4.97
C VAL A 291 24.79 23.06 3.79
N VAL A 292 25.24 23.85 2.80
CA VAL A 292 24.47 24.16 1.59
C VAL A 292 24.20 22.92 0.75
N THR A 293 25.16 22.01 0.68
CA THR A 293 25.13 20.89 -0.27
C THR A 293 24.25 19.72 0.23
N VAL A 294 24.11 19.57 1.54
CA VAL A 294 23.38 18.42 2.11
C VAL A 294 21.86 18.66 2.08
N PRO A 295 21.09 17.76 1.47
CA PRO A 295 19.64 17.90 1.33
C PRO A 295 18.88 17.43 2.58
N GLU A 296 18.84 18.24 3.63
CA GLU A 296 18.16 17.91 4.89
C GLU A 296 16.65 17.68 4.75
N GLY A 297 15.99 18.35 3.80
CA GLY A 297 14.55 18.19 3.53
C GLY A 297 14.17 16.85 2.89
N LEU A 298 15.12 16.09 2.34
CA LEU A 298 14.82 14.90 1.54
C LEU A 298 14.20 13.75 2.33
N PRO A 299 14.75 13.28 3.46
CA PRO A 299 14.12 12.22 4.26
C PRO A 299 12.73 12.61 4.76
N MET A 300 12.58 13.88 5.16
CA MET A 300 11.31 14.41 5.63
C MET A 300 10.26 14.49 4.51
N SER A 301 10.65 14.90 3.29
CA SER A 301 9.75 14.95 2.14
C SER A 301 9.18 13.57 1.81
N VAL A 302 10.00 12.53 1.90
CA VAL A 302 9.59 11.14 1.66
C VAL A 302 8.59 10.68 2.71
N THR A 303 8.89 10.86 4.00
CA THR A 303 8.00 10.46 5.09
C THR A 303 6.66 11.17 5.00
N LEU A 304 6.67 12.47 4.71
CA LEU A 304 5.46 13.27 4.52
C LEU A 304 4.66 12.81 3.31
N SER A 305 5.33 12.57 2.18
CA SER A 305 4.70 12.06 0.96
C SER A 305 4.04 10.71 1.18
N LEU A 306 4.71 9.79 1.89
CA LEU A 306 4.16 8.49 2.26
C LEU A 306 2.91 8.64 3.15
N ALA A 307 2.96 9.49 4.18
CA ALA A 307 1.84 9.72 5.09
C ALA A 307 0.61 10.31 4.37
N LEU A 308 0.81 11.27 3.46
CA LEU A 308 -0.26 11.85 2.65
C LEU A 308 -0.83 10.82 1.66
N SER A 309 0.02 10.01 1.03
CA SER A 309 -0.41 8.95 0.11
C SER A 309 -1.22 7.88 0.81
N MET A 310 -0.83 7.47 2.02
CA MET A 310 -1.62 6.53 2.83
C MET A 310 -3.04 7.05 3.10
N LYS A 311 -3.16 8.32 3.51
CA LYS A 311 -4.48 8.93 3.73
C LYS A 311 -5.32 8.90 2.45
N SER A 312 -4.72 9.18 1.31
CA SER A 312 -5.40 9.20 0.02
C SER A 312 -5.74 7.78 -0.46
N MET A 313 -4.86 6.80 -0.22
CA MET A 313 -5.13 5.39 -0.51
C MET A 313 -6.30 4.87 0.34
N LEU A 314 -6.36 5.21 1.63
CA LEU A 314 -7.49 4.83 2.49
C LEU A 314 -8.82 5.43 1.99
N ALA A 315 -8.81 6.70 1.56
CA ALA A 315 -9.99 7.33 0.95
C ALA A 315 -10.44 6.65 -0.37
N ASN A 316 -9.58 5.81 -0.97
CA ASN A 316 -9.85 4.98 -2.14
C ASN A 316 -9.88 3.49 -1.78
N ASN A 317 -10.37 3.14 -0.62
CA ASN A 317 -10.58 1.76 -0.14
C ASN A 317 -9.30 0.90 -0.02
N ASN A 318 -8.13 1.51 0.07
CA ASN A 318 -6.86 0.82 0.26
C ASN A 318 -6.31 1.12 1.66
N LEU A 319 -6.52 0.22 2.60
CA LEU A 319 -5.95 0.31 3.94
C LEU A 319 -4.50 -0.15 3.93
N VAL A 320 -3.59 0.79 4.06
CA VAL A 320 -2.16 0.52 4.09
C VAL A 320 -1.71 0.16 5.51
N ARG A 321 -1.26 -1.07 5.71
CA ARG A 321 -0.77 -1.59 6.99
C ARG A 321 0.74 -1.38 7.17
N LYS A 322 1.50 -1.42 6.08
CA LYS A 322 2.95 -1.16 6.07
C LYS A 322 3.24 0.07 5.20
N MET A 323 3.78 1.14 5.78
CA MET A 323 3.95 2.44 5.11
C MET A 323 4.70 2.36 3.77
N HIS A 324 5.72 1.52 3.70
CA HIS A 324 6.53 1.35 2.49
C HIS A 324 5.77 0.69 1.33
N ALA A 325 4.66 -0.01 1.60
CA ALA A 325 3.87 -0.65 0.56
C ALA A 325 3.27 0.36 -0.43
N CYS A 326 3.00 1.61 0.00
CA CYS A 326 2.53 2.67 -0.89
C CYS A 326 3.49 2.92 -2.06
N GLU A 327 4.77 2.97 -1.76
CA GLU A 327 5.83 3.22 -2.76
C GLU A 327 6.11 1.98 -3.59
N THR A 328 6.20 0.83 -2.93
CA THR A 328 6.54 -0.44 -3.57
C THR A 328 5.44 -0.87 -4.54
N MET A 329 4.15 -0.60 -4.23
CA MET A 329 3.03 -0.87 -5.13
C MET A 329 3.15 -0.10 -6.45
N GLY A 330 3.65 1.13 -6.42
CA GLY A 330 3.94 1.91 -7.64
C GLY A 330 5.06 1.33 -8.51
N ALA A 331 5.92 0.50 -7.94
CA ALA A 331 7.00 -0.19 -8.64
C ALA A 331 6.63 -1.61 -9.08
N ALA A 332 5.42 -2.11 -8.77
CA ALA A 332 5.00 -3.45 -9.11
C ALA A 332 5.14 -3.73 -10.61
N THR A 333 5.79 -4.85 -10.94
CA THR A 333 5.99 -5.34 -12.31
C THR A 333 5.13 -6.57 -12.60
N VAL A 334 4.75 -7.31 -11.54
CA VAL A 334 3.93 -8.51 -11.62
C VAL A 334 2.88 -8.47 -10.51
N ILE A 335 1.63 -8.79 -10.83
CA ILE A 335 0.57 -9.05 -9.87
C ILE A 335 0.13 -10.50 -10.00
N CYS A 336 0.43 -11.32 -8.99
CA CYS A 336 -0.09 -12.67 -8.86
C CYS A 336 -1.44 -12.60 -8.14
N THR A 337 -2.52 -12.95 -8.81
CA THR A 337 -3.87 -12.83 -8.27
C THR A 337 -4.51 -14.19 -8.05
N ASP A 338 -5.11 -14.38 -6.86
CA ASP A 338 -6.02 -15.51 -6.70
C ASP A 338 -7.32 -15.28 -7.48
N LYS A 339 -8.01 -16.33 -7.78
CA LYS A 339 -9.30 -16.28 -8.50
C LYS A 339 -10.44 -15.94 -7.54
N THR A 340 -10.61 -16.79 -6.52
CA THR A 340 -11.77 -16.79 -5.63
C THR A 340 -11.74 -15.56 -4.71
N GLY A 341 -12.87 -14.86 -4.56
CA GLY A 341 -12.97 -13.69 -3.70
C GLY A 341 -12.25 -12.44 -4.24
N THR A 342 -11.30 -12.58 -5.15
CA THR A 342 -10.53 -11.48 -5.77
C THR A 342 -11.04 -11.13 -7.16
N LEU A 343 -10.91 -12.07 -8.11
CA LEU A 343 -11.42 -11.88 -9.48
C LEU A 343 -12.92 -12.18 -9.58
N THR A 344 -13.42 -13.04 -8.70
CA THR A 344 -14.82 -13.46 -8.66
C THR A 344 -15.49 -12.97 -7.38
N ARG A 345 -16.83 -13.04 -7.36
CA ARG A 345 -17.63 -12.54 -6.22
C ARG A 345 -17.57 -13.41 -4.97
N ASN A 346 -16.99 -14.62 -5.06
CA ASN A 346 -17.03 -15.66 -4.02
C ASN A 346 -18.46 -16.02 -3.61
N GLN A 347 -19.38 -15.88 -4.54
CA GLN A 347 -20.78 -16.20 -4.35
C GLN A 347 -21.25 -17.02 -5.54
N MET A 348 -21.56 -18.29 -5.29
CA MET A 348 -22.11 -19.17 -6.32
C MET A 348 -23.49 -18.68 -6.74
N ASN A 349 -23.69 -18.54 -8.03
CA ASN A 349 -24.98 -18.17 -8.63
C ASN A 349 -25.38 -19.18 -9.72
N VAL A 350 -26.68 -19.40 -9.89
CA VAL A 350 -27.19 -20.16 -11.01
C VAL A 350 -27.02 -19.32 -12.28
N TYR A 351 -26.13 -19.77 -13.15
CA TYR A 351 -25.89 -19.14 -14.44
C TYR A 351 -27.05 -19.46 -15.41
N LYS A 352 -27.45 -20.75 -15.45
CA LYS A 352 -28.56 -21.24 -16.26
C LYS A 352 -29.17 -22.46 -15.62
N ALA A 353 -30.48 -22.56 -15.72
CA ALA A 353 -31.25 -23.74 -15.32
C ALA A 353 -32.09 -24.21 -16.48
N ASP A 354 -31.77 -25.38 -16.99
CA ASP A 354 -32.45 -26.00 -18.13
C ASP A 354 -33.32 -27.14 -17.61
N PHE A 355 -34.59 -26.83 -17.32
CA PHE A 355 -35.60 -27.83 -16.99
C PHE A 355 -36.36 -28.21 -18.26
N TYR A 356 -36.11 -29.39 -18.77
CA TYR A 356 -36.57 -29.82 -20.10
C TYR A 356 -38.08 -29.80 -20.25
N GLY A 357 -38.82 -30.17 -19.18
CA GLY A 357 -40.29 -30.14 -19.20
C GLY A 357 -40.91 -28.75 -19.30
N LEU A 358 -40.14 -27.70 -18.96
CA LEU A 358 -40.50 -26.29 -19.09
C LEU A 358 -40.00 -25.67 -20.40
N GLY A 359 -39.43 -26.46 -21.31
CA GLY A 359 -38.79 -25.93 -22.52
C GLY A 359 -37.62 -25.01 -22.20
N ASN A 360 -36.91 -25.30 -21.11
CA ASN A 360 -35.81 -24.52 -20.57
C ASN A 360 -36.19 -23.08 -20.09
N ALA A 361 -37.47 -22.83 -19.83
CA ALA A 361 -37.93 -21.62 -19.18
C ALA A 361 -37.71 -21.69 -17.65
N ALA A 362 -37.65 -20.50 -16.99
CA ALA A 362 -37.65 -20.46 -15.53
C ALA A 362 -39.02 -20.90 -14.97
N PRO A 363 -39.06 -21.60 -13.81
CA PRO A 363 -40.30 -21.98 -13.15
C PRO A 363 -41.22 -20.78 -12.89
N ALA A 364 -42.48 -20.86 -13.41
CA ALA A 364 -43.52 -19.87 -13.19
C ALA A 364 -44.61 -20.41 -12.23
N ASP A 365 -45.91 -20.31 -12.57
CA ASP A 365 -47.02 -20.81 -11.74
C ASP A 365 -47.73 -21.97 -12.38
N GLY A 366 -47.17 -23.14 -12.27
CA GLY A 366 -47.73 -24.41 -12.80
C GLY A 366 -47.46 -25.57 -11.84
N GLU A 367 -48.08 -26.73 -12.11
CA GLU A 367 -47.90 -27.93 -11.29
C GLU A 367 -46.41 -28.42 -11.34
N LEU A 368 -45.83 -28.40 -12.54
CA LEU A 368 -44.42 -28.75 -12.74
C LEU A 368 -43.49 -27.73 -12.14
N ASP A 369 -43.83 -26.43 -12.25
CA ASP A 369 -43.07 -25.33 -11.68
C ASP A 369 -43.00 -25.45 -10.14
N ASN A 370 -44.14 -25.76 -9.52
CA ASN A 370 -44.23 -25.99 -8.09
C ASN A 370 -43.43 -27.21 -7.61
N LEU A 371 -43.43 -28.32 -8.42
CA LEU A 371 -42.65 -29.51 -8.15
C LEU A 371 -41.13 -29.18 -8.16
N ILE A 372 -40.66 -28.41 -9.13
CA ILE A 372 -39.25 -28.02 -9.24
C ILE A 372 -38.87 -27.12 -8.07
N ARG A 373 -39.69 -26.08 -7.75
CA ARG A 373 -39.45 -25.14 -6.63
C ARG A 373 -39.42 -25.87 -5.30
N GLU A 374 -40.39 -26.76 -5.04
CA GLU A 374 -40.41 -27.55 -3.82
C GLU A 374 -39.19 -28.46 -3.74
N GLY A 375 -38.84 -29.15 -4.82
CA GLY A 375 -37.69 -30.04 -4.86
C GLY A 375 -36.38 -29.35 -4.59
N ILE A 376 -36.18 -28.10 -5.06
CA ILE A 376 -35.01 -27.27 -4.74
C ILE A 376 -35.02 -26.83 -3.28
N ALA A 377 -36.18 -26.37 -2.79
CA ALA A 377 -36.32 -25.84 -1.44
C ALA A 377 -36.12 -26.94 -0.37
N VAL A 378 -36.82 -28.09 -0.48
CA VAL A 378 -36.84 -29.14 0.54
C VAL A 378 -35.64 -30.08 0.51
N ASN A 379 -35.09 -30.32 -0.69
CA ASN A 379 -33.90 -31.15 -0.86
C ASN A 379 -32.63 -30.31 -0.77
N SER A 380 -32.47 -29.56 0.35
CA SER A 380 -31.33 -28.67 0.60
C SER A 380 -31.06 -28.51 2.10
N THR A 381 -29.80 -28.41 2.47
CA THR A 381 -29.33 -28.11 3.84
C THR A 381 -28.89 -26.67 4.02
N ALA A 382 -28.80 -25.88 2.96
CA ALA A 382 -28.43 -24.47 3.02
C ALA A 382 -29.60 -23.59 3.51
N PHE A 383 -29.27 -22.38 3.94
CA PHE A 383 -30.19 -21.32 4.37
C PHE A 383 -29.77 -20.00 3.74
N LEU A 384 -30.71 -19.02 3.71
CA LEU A 384 -30.40 -17.65 3.36
C LEU A 384 -30.39 -16.76 4.60
N ASP A 385 -29.40 -15.88 4.69
CA ASP A 385 -29.31 -14.86 5.68
C ASP A 385 -29.91 -13.55 5.15
N TYR A 386 -30.92 -13.03 5.85
CA TYR A 386 -31.65 -11.81 5.51
C TYR A 386 -31.26 -10.64 6.41
N ALA A 387 -30.17 -10.73 7.17
CA ALA A 387 -29.73 -9.65 8.06
C ALA A 387 -29.43 -8.35 7.30
N ASP A 388 -28.94 -8.46 6.08
CA ASP A 388 -28.80 -7.34 5.14
C ASP A 388 -29.73 -7.56 3.92
N PRO A 389 -30.87 -6.83 3.84
CA PRO A 389 -31.81 -7.01 2.74
C PRO A 389 -31.25 -6.66 1.35
N GLU A 390 -30.22 -5.81 1.28
CA GLU A 390 -29.56 -5.45 0.01
C GLU A 390 -28.52 -6.51 -0.43
N HIS A 391 -27.98 -7.31 0.51
CA HIS A 391 -26.94 -8.29 0.28
C HIS A 391 -27.24 -9.63 0.97
N ILE A 392 -28.26 -10.33 0.48
CA ILE A 392 -28.63 -11.64 0.99
C ILE A 392 -27.52 -12.66 0.73
N LYS A 393 -27.08 -13.35 1.77
CA LYS A 393 -26.01 -14.35 1.71
C LYS A 393 -26.55 -15.77 1.93
N ALA A 394 -25.93 -16.72 1.26
CA ALA A 394 -26.21 -18.13 1.48
C ALA A 394 -25.37 -18.67 2.65
N LEU A 395 -25.98 -19.39 3.58
CA LEU A 395 -25.35 -20.09 4.68
C LEU A 395 -25.37 -21.59 4.44
N GLY A 396 -24.27 -22.28 4.69
CA GLY A 396 -24.11 -23.71 4.47
C GLY A 396 -23.45 -24.01 3.12
N ASN A 397 -23.92 -25.08 2.43
CA ASN A 397 -23.31 -25.50 1.15
C ASN A 397 -23.51 -24.43 0.06
N PRO A 398 -22.42 -23.88 -0.54
CA PRO A 398 -22.51 -22.77 -1.51
C PRO A 398 -23.30 -23.12 -2.78
N THR A 399 -23.21 -24.39 -3.23
CA THR A 399 -23.94 -24.86 -4.41
C THR A 399 -25.44 -24.94 -4.17
N GLU A 400 -25.83 -25.36 -2.96
CA GLU A 400 -27.24 -25.39 -2.54
C GLU A 400 -27.77 -23.97 -2.28
N GLY A 401 -26.93 -23.13 -1.68
CA GLY A 401 -27.24 -21.72 -1.45
C GLY A 401 -27.51 -20.96 -2.75
N ALA A 402 -26.75 -21.25 -3.84
CA ALA A 402 -26.97 -20.67 -5.15
C ALA A 402 -28.39 -20.97 -5.70
N LEU A 403 -28.89 -22.17 -5.47
CA LEU A 403 -30.23 -22.54 -5.86
C LEU A 403 -31.31 -21.81 -5.06
N LEU A 404 -31.08 -21.61 -3.75
CA LEU A 404 -32.01 -20.86 -2.89
C LEU A 404 -32.02 -19.37 -3.24
N LEU A 405 -30.86 -18.78 -3.54
CA LEU A 405 -30.74 -17.39 -4.03
C LEU A 405 -31.46 -17.22 -5.36
N TRP A 406 -31.34 -18.22 -6.23
CA TRP A 406 -32.05 -18.22 -7.52
C TRP A 406 -33.57 -18.27 -7.32
N LEU A 407 -34.09 -19.12 -6.41
CA LEU A 407 -35.52 -19.14 -6.07
C LEU A 407 -35.98 -17.80 -5.50
N HIS A 408 -35.17 -17.20 -4.62
CA HIS A 408 -35.46 -15.88 -4.07
C HIS A 408 -35.55 -14.82 -5.19
N GLY A 409 -34.63 -14.85 -6.17
CA GLY A 409 -34.65 -13.98 -7.35
C GLY A 409 -35.91 -14.14 -8.22
N LEU A 410 -36.56 -15.32 -8.18
CA LEU A 410 -37.87 -15.59 -8.80
C LEU A 410 -39.06 -15.16 -7.92
N GLY A 411 -38.80 -14.53 -6.77
CA GLY A 411 -39.85 -14.13 -5.81
C GLY A 411 -40.43 -15.27 -4.99
N VAL A 412 -39.78 -16.42 -4.91
CA VAL A 412 -40.24 -17.61 -4.17
C VAL A 412 -39.63 -17.61 -2.76
N ASN A 413 -40.49 -17.62 -1.76
CA ASN A 413 -40.07 -17.85 -0.37
C ASN A 413 -39.86 -19.37 -0.14
N TYR A 414 -38.61 -19.77 -0.12
CA TYR A 414 -38.24 -21.19 0.09
C TYR A 414 -38.59 -21.71 1.49
N LEU A 415 -38.69 -20.83 2.50
CA LEU A 415 -39.05 -21.22 3.87
C LEU A 415 -40.50 -21.71 3.91
N ASP A 416 -41.43 -21.03 3.25
CA ASP A 416 -42.83 -21.45 3.17
C ASP A 416 -42.95 -22.84 2.55
N LEU A 417 -42.15 -23.16 1.52
CA LEU A 417 -42.12 -24.48 0.90
C LEU A 417 -41.57 -25.54 1.84
N ARG A 418 -40.55 -25.20 2.63
CA ARG A 418 -39.95 -26.13 3.64
C ARG A 418 -40.86 -26.38 4.82
N GLU A 419 -41.52 -25.37 5.32
CA GLU A 419 -42.41 -25.46 6.49
C GLU A 419 -43.69 -26.26 6.17
N ASN A 420 -44.20 -26.10 4.97
CA ASN A 420 -45.39 -26.79 4.51
C ASN A 420 -45.15 -28.24 4.12
N ALA A 421 -43.95 -28.55 3.59
CA ALA A 421 -43.62 -29.93 3.17
C ALA A 421 -43.11 -30.77 4.36
N ARG A 422 -43.75 -31.94 4.57
CA ARG A 422 -43.32 -32.85 5.61
C ARG A 422 -42.24 -33.82 5.12
N VAL A 423 -40.98 -33.51 5.52
CA VAL A 423 -39.84 -34.41 5.26
C VAL A 423 -40.00 -35.72 6.04
N GLN A 424 -40.04 -36.85 5.36
CA GLN A 424 -40.10 -38.18 5.98
C GLN A 424 -38.70 -38.77 6.17
N GLU A 425 -37.94 -38.82 5.11
CA GLU A 425 -36.56 -39.32 5.09
C GLU A 425 -35.65 -38.43 4.26
N GLN A 426 -34.41 -38.25 4.70
CA GLN A 426 -33.43 -37.45 3.97
C GLN A 426 -32.06 -38.12 3.97
N LEU A 427 -31.49 -38.24 2.78
CA LEU A 427 -30.15 -38.70 2.53
C LEU A 427 -29.30 -37.48 2.15
N THR A 428 -28.52 -36.94 3.06
CA THR A 428 -27.67 -35.76 2.82
C THR A 428 -26.58 -36.06 1.79
N PHE A 429 -26.00 -35.00 1.17
CA PHE A 429 -24.93 -35.15 0.20
C PHE A 429 -23.71 -35.88 0.78
N SER A 430 -23.11 -36.75 -0.01
CA SER A 430 -21.81 -37.36 0.30
C SER A 430 -20.92 -37.37 -0.95
N THR A 431 -19.62 -37.17 -0.75
CA THR A 431 -18.63 -37.19 -1.83
C THR A 431 -18.50 -38.53 -2.54
N GLU A 432 -18.86 -39.62 -1.85
CA GLU A 432 -18.87 -40.97 -2.43
C GLU A 432 -20.05 -41.17 -3.37
N ARG A 433 -21.26 -40.79 -2.91
CA ARG A 433 -22.50 -40.94 -3.69
C ARG A 433 -22.70 -39.86 -4.76
N LYS A 434 -22.21 -38.64 -4.48
CA LYS A 434 -22.33 -37.44 -5.33
C LYS A 434 -23.75 -36.98 -5.56
N TYR A 435 -24.71 -37.36 -4.73
CA TYR A 435 -26.10 -36.89 -4.76
C TYR A 435 -26.68 -36.79 -3.35
N MET A 436 -27.76 -36.01 -3.25
CA MET A 436 -28.66 -35.87 -2.12
C MET A 436 -30.06 -36.27 -2.52
N ALA A 437 -30.82 -36.91 -1.61
CA ALA A 437 -32.18 -37.33 -1.88
C ALA A 437 -33.06 -37.06 -0.64
N THR A 438 -34.32 -36.66 -0.86
CA THR A 438 -35.26 -36.35 0.21
C THR A 438 -36.65 -36.87 -0.17
N VAL A 439 -37.28 -37.59 0.73
CA VAL A 439 -38.67 -38.05 0.62
C VAL A 439 -39.55 -37.12 1.41
N VAL A 440 -40.56 -36.54 0.77
CA VAL A 440 -41.50 -35.61 1.36
C VAL A 440 -42.95 -35.96 1.08
N GLU A 441 -43.84 -35.64 2.03
CA GLU A 441 -45.26 -35.50 1.77
C GLU A 441 -45.48 -34.10 1.22
N SER A 442 -45.69 -34.01 -0.11
CA SER A 442 -45.90 -32.75 -0.79
C SER A 442 -47.35 -32.27 -0.59
N PRO A 443 -47.59 -31.12 0.03
CA PRO A 443 -48.87 -30.50 0.12
C PRO A 443 -49.38 -29.96 -1.23
N LEU A 444 -48.43 -29.65 -2.11
CA LEU A 444 -48.75 -29.13 -3.46
C LEU A 444 -49.30 -30.21 -4.40
N LEU A 445 -48.75 -31.44 -4.29
CA LEU A 445 -49.15 -32.57 -5.14
C LEU A 445 -50.07 -33.52 -4.40
N VAL A 446 -50.27 -33.37 -3.06
CA VAL A 446 -51.05 -34.29 -2.21
C VAL A 446 -50.56 -35.74 -2.35
N LYS A 447 -49.23 -35.94 -2.50
CA LYS A 447 -48.58 -37.23 -2.72
C LYS A 447 -47.22 -37.28 -2.00
N LYS A 448 -46.70 -38.50 -1.83
CA LYS A 448 -45.32 -38.73 -1.43
C LYS A 448 -44.43 -38.54 -2.68
N VAL A 449 -43.35 -37.72 -2.54
CA VAL A 449 -42.41 -37.46 -3.61
C VAL A 449 -40.99 -37.70 -3.12
N LEU A 450 -40.23 -38.43 -3.94
CA LEU A 450 -38.77 -38.52 -3.78
C LEU A 450 -38.15 -37.48 -4.72
N TYR A 451 -37.36 -36.57 -4.13
CA TYR A 451 -36.52 -35.61 -4.88
C TYR A 451 -35.06 -36.05 -4.78
N VAL A 452 -34.37 -36.04 -5.94
CA VAL A 452 -32.92 -36.34 -6.02
C VAL A 452 -32.23 -35.24 -6.76
N LYS A 453 -31.12 -34.72 -6.20
CA LYS A 453 -30.22 -33.80 -6.90
C LYS A 453 -28.77 -34.24 -6.71
N GLY A 454 -27.91 -34.02 -7.70
CA GLY A 454 -26.48 -34.36 -7.58
C GLY A 454 -25.76 -34.26 -8.93
N ALA A 455 -24.65 -34.97 -9.04
CA ALA A 455 -23.90 -35.05 -10.27
C ALA A 455 -24.80 -35.53 -11.42
N PRO A 456 -24.96 -34.77 -12.52
CA PRO A 456 -25.97 -35.06 -13.54
C PRO A 456 -25.85 -36.46 -14.13
N GLU A 457 -24.62 -36.93 -14.35
CA GLU A 457 -24.33 -38.26 -14.87
C GLU A 457 -24.82 -39.39 -13.92
N ILE A 458 -24.69 -39.13 -12.61
CA ILE A 458 -25.14 -40.10 -11.56
C ILE A 458 -26.68 -40.08 -11.49
N VAL A 459 -27.26 -38.87 -11.39
CA VAL A 459 -28.71 -38.69 -11.28
C VAL A 459 -29.43 -39.25 -12.54
N LEU A 460 -28.89 -38.96 -13.74
CA LEU A 460 -29.40 -39.49 -14.99
C LEU A 460 -29.33 -41.04 -15.05
N GLY A 461 -28.30 -41.61 -14.40
CA GLY A 461 -28.18 -43.08 -14.27
C GLY A 461 -29.24 -43.75 -13.40
N LEU A 462 -29.93 -42.97 -12.52
CA LEU A 462 -31.07 -43.43 -11.71
C LEU A 462 -32.42 -43.21 -12.42
N CYS A 463 -32.45 -42.55 -13.59
CA CYS A 463 -33.67 -42.18 -14.28
C CYS A 463 -33.98 -43.15 -15.42
N SER A 464 -35.25 -43.51 -15.56
CA SER A 464 -35.80 -44.30 -16.70
C SER A 464 -36.31 -43.40 -17.83
N THR A 465 -36.78 -42.18 -17.46
CA THR A 465 -37.38 -41.22 -18.41
C THR A 465 -36.87 -39.80 -18.14
N VAL A 466 -37.00 -38.96 -19.16
CA VAL A 466 -36.76 -37.51 -19.08
C VAL A 466 -38.07 -36.80 -19.35
N LEU A 467 -38.39 -35.78 -18.55
CA LEU A 467 -39.61 -34.99 -18.75
C LEU A 467 -39.36 -33.93 -19.81
N THR A 468 -40.11 -33.95 -20.90
CA THR A 468 -40.13 -32.96 -21.99
C THR A 468 -41.49 -32.25 -22.03
N PRO A 469 -41.67 -31.16 -22.80
CA PRO A 469 -42.95 -30.48 -22.93
C PRO A 469 -44.05 -31.40 -23.54
N GLU A 470 -43.65 -32.38 -24.33
CA GLU A 470 -44.57 -33.36 -24.97
C GLU A 470 -44.87 -34.54 -24.03
N GLY A 471 -44.23 -34.66 -22.88
CA GLY A 471 -44.39 -35.74 -21.93
C GLY A 471 -43.10 -36.46 -21.57
N GLN A 472 -43.19 -37.64 -20.95
CA GLN A 472 -42.01 -38.41 -20.56
C GLN A 472 -41.47 -39.24 -21.76
N VAL A 473 -40.17 -39.06 -22.03
CA VAL A 473 -39.44 -39.75 -23.09
C VAL A 473 -38.38 -40.67 -22.45
N PRO A 474 -38.03 -41.83 -23.03
CA PRO A 474 -36.99 -42.70 -22.50
C PRO A 474 -35.67 -41.96 -22.30
N ALA A 475 -35.03 -42.12 -21.14
CA ALA A 475 -33.77 -41.46 -20.82
C ALA A 475 -32.64 -41.80 -21.80
N ALA A 476 -32.70 -43.01 -22.39
CA ALA A 476 -31.70 -43.43 -23.39
C ALA A 476 -31.69 -42.56 -24.66
N ASP A 477 -32.87 -42.08 -25.10
CA ASP A 477 -32.99 -41.26 -26.29
C ASP A 477 -32.46 -39.84 -26.13
N MET A 478 -32.57 -39.26 -24.93
CA MET A 478 -32.12 -37.92 -24.60
C MET A 478 -30.69 -37.86 -24.07
N ARG A 479 -30.13 -38.99 -23.64
CA ARG A 479 -28.80 -39.08 -23.05
C ARG A 479 -27.71 -38.40 -23.86
N PRO A 480 -27.54 -38.60 -25.17
CA PRO A 480 -26.48 -37.94 -25.94
C PRO A 480 -26.58 -36.42 -25.93
N ALA A 481 -27.78 -35.87 -26.06
CA ALA A 481 -28.02 -34.43 -26.04
C ALA A 481 -27.73 -33.82 -24.63
N ILE A 482 -28.11 -34.55 -23.58
CA ILE A 482 -27.85 -34.14 -22.19
C ILE A 482 -26.33 -34.13 -21.90
N GLU A 483 -25.60 -35.16 -22.36
CA GLU A 483 -24.16 -35.29 -22.18
C GLU A 483 -23.41 -34.22 -22.99
N GLU A 484 -23.84 -33.87 -24.19
CA GLU A 484 -23.28 -32.76 -24.97
C GLU A 484 -23.48 -31.42 -24.26
N GLN A 485 -24.67 -31.15 -23.75
CA GLN A 485 -24.99 -29.94 -22.99
C GLN A 485 -24.18 -29.88 -21.69
N LEU A 486 -24.04 -30.98 -20.99
CA LEU A 486 -23.25 -31.09 -19.79
C LEU A 486 -21.78 -30.77 -20.06
N LEU A 487 -21.23 -31.33 -21.14
CA LEU A 487 -19.86 -31.04 -21.57
C LEU A 487 -19.66 -29.57 -21.92
N ALA A 488 -20.64 -28.91 -22.54
CA ALA A 488 -20.60 -27.49 -22.84
C ALA A 488 -20.51 -26.63 -21.56
N TYR A 489 -21.28 -26.96 -20.54
CA TYR A 489 -21.19 -26.26 -19.23
C TYR A 489 -19.89 -26.55 -18.48
N GLN A 490 -19.44 -27.81 -18.52
CA GLN A 490 -18.15 -28.18 -17.88
C GLN A 490 -16.96 -27.50 -18.56
N ASN A 491 -16.98 -27.32 -19.88
CA ASN A 491 -15.95 -26.58 -20.63
C ASN A 491 -15.93 -25.09 -20.28
N GLN A 492 -17.06 -24.54 -19.83
CA GLN A 492 -17.16 -23.15 -19.28
C GLN A 492 -16.92 -23.10 -17.79
N ALA A 493 -16.35 -24.18 -17.21
CA ALA A 493 -15.97 -24.26 -15.81
C ALA A 493 -17.13 -24.13 -14.80
N MET A 494 -18.32 -24.45 -15.21
CA MET A 494 -19.51 -24.41 -14.38
C MET A 494 -19.67 -25.69 -13.57
N ARG A 495 -20.15 -25.60 -12.36
CA ARG A 495 -20.64 -26.73 -11.59
C ARG A 495 -22.05 -27.08 -12.10
N THR A 496 -22.29 -28.33 -12.35
CA THR A 496 -23.58 -28.80 -12.84
C THR A 496 -24.27 -29.69 -11.83
N LEU A 497 -25.57 -29.47 -11.63
CA LEU A 497 -26.42 -30.29 -10.81
C LEU A 497 -27.59 -30.84 -11.69
N GLY A 498 -27.79 -32.13 -11.68
CA GLY A 498 -28.94 -32.77 -12.24
C GLY A 498 -30.06 -32.93 -11.21
N PHE A 499 -31.30 -32.83 -11.67
CA PHE A 499 -32.49 -32.93 -10.85
C PHE A 499 -33.37 -34.06 -11.37
N ALA A 500 -33.93 -34.85 -10.42
CA ALA A 500 -34.87 -35.89 -10.72
C ALA A 500 -35.92 -36.02 -9.61
N TYR A 501 -37.08 -36.57 -9.96
CA TYR A 501 -38.12 -36.86 -9.00
C TYR A 501 -38.81 -38.20 -9.29
N ARG A 502 -39.53 -38.66 -8.29
CA ARG A 502 -40.50 -39.76 -8.46
C ARG A 502 -41.67 -39.58 -7.48
N ILE A 503 -42.88 -39.77 -7.97
CA ILE A 503 -44.07 -39.90 -7.16
C ILE A 503 -44.13 -41.34 -6.63
N LEU A 504 -44.29 -41.48 -5.34
CA LEU A 504 -44.32 -42.73 -4.63
C LEU A 504 -45.80 -43.10 -4.36
N ASP A 505 -46.31 -44.06 -5.06
CA ASP A 505 -47.66 -44.56 -4.89
C ASP A 505 -47.68 -45.85 -4.06
N ASP A 506 -46.50 -46.33 -3.59
CA ASP A 506 -46.30 -47.50 -2.76
C ASP A 506 -45.48 -47.19 -1.52
N ASP A 507 -45.55 -48.02 -0.49
CA ASP A 507 -44.74 -47.92 0.73
C ASP A 507 -43.43 -48.74 0.63
N ALA A 508 -42.96 -49.05 -0.56
CA ALA A 508 -41.72 -49.78 -0.77
C ALA A 508 -40.50 -48.91 -0.33
N PRO A 509 -39.46 -49.50 0.24
CA PRO A 509 -38.28 -48.79 0.67
C PRO A 509 -37.62 -48.00 -0.47
N VAL A 510 -37.20 -46.81 -0.16
CA VAL A 510 -36.57 -45.89 -1.14
C VAL A 510 -35.05 -45.92 -0.99
N PHE A 511 -34.58 -46.10 0.26
CA PHE A 511 -33.16 -46.10 0.63
C PHE A 511 -32.77 -47.48 1.21
N GLU A 512 -31.60 -47.96 0.81
CA GLU A 512 -30.94 -49.15 1.38
C GLU A 512 -29.43 -48.89 1.39
N ASP A 513 -28.78 -49.26 2.49
CA ASP A 513 -27.31 -49.00 2.68
C ASP A 513 -26.86 -47.60 2.34
N GLY A 514 -27.70 -46.61 2.67
CA GLY A 514 -27.38 -45.19 2.40
C GLY A 514 -27.41 -44.81 0.91
N ARG A 515 -28.12 -45.56 0.08
CA ARG A 515 -28.27 -45.30 -1.40
C ARG A 515 -29.73 -45.32 -1.81
N VAL A 516 -30.04 -44.57 -2.86
CA VAL A 516 -31.35 -44.67 -3.52
C VAL A 516 -31.37 -45.97 -4.31
N ILE A 517 -32.36 -46.87 -4.02
CA ILE A 517 -32.52 -48.15 -4.72
C ILE A 517 -33.46 -48.05 -5.91
N ARG A 518 -34.27 -46.99 -5.99
CA ARG A 518 -35.19 -46.74 -7.11
C ARG A 518 -34.41 -46.29 -8.37
N LYS A 519 -34.60 -46.93 -9.52
CA LYS A 519 -33.98 -46.64 -10.81
C LYS A 519 -34.99 -46.20 -11.87
N ASP A 520 -36.17 -45.83 -11.44
CA ASP A 520 -37.29 -45.46 -12.29
C ASP A 520 -37.72 -43.98 -12.06
N LEU A 521 -36.69 -43.13 -11.76
CA LEU A 521 -36.90 -41.71 -11.61
C LEU A 521 -37.13 -41.01 -12.95
N VAL A 522 -37.72 -39.82 -12.85
CA VAL A 522 -37.94 -38.90 -13.98
C VAL A 522 -36.93 -37.80 -13.90
N TYR A 523 -36.07 -37.66 -14.89
CA TYR A 523 -35.07 -36.60 -14.99
C TYR A 523 -35.74 -35.27 -15.36
N LEU A 524 -35.49 -34.21 -14.59
CA LEU A 524 -36.11 -32.90 -14.79
C LEU A 524 -35.24 -31.97 -15.63
N GLY A 525 -33.90 -31.93 -15.35
CA GLY A 525 -33.00 -31.00 -16.01
C GLY A 525 -31.69 -30.80 -15.27
N ILE A 526 -30.97 -29.78 -15.73
CA ILE A 526 -29.63 -29.39 -15.22
C ILE A 526 -29.62 -27.94 -14.80
N ALA A 527 -29.04 -27.65 -13.63
CA ALA A 527 -28.63 -26.29 -13.30
C ALA A 527 -27.10 -26.16 -13.41
N ALA A 528 -26.66 -25.16 -14.14
CA ALA A 528 -25.26 -24.75 -14.26
C ALA A 528 -25.02 -23.60 -13.32
N ILE A 529 -24.03 -23.75 -12.41
CA ILE A 529 -23.75 -22.86 -11.30
C ILE A 529 -22.29 -22.40 -11.42
N SER A 530 -22.06 -21.11 -11.32
CA SER A 530 -20.71 -20.53 -11.37
C SER A 530 -20.55 -19.42 -10.35
N ASP A 531 -19.30 -19.12 -10.00
CA ASP A 531 -18.91 -17.93 -9.27
C ASP A 531 -18.53 -16.86 -10.31
N PRO A 532 -19.37 -15.83 -10.53
CA PRO A 532 -19.17 -14.87 -11.60
C PRO A 532 -17.97 -13.96 -11.37
N VAL A 533 -17.29 -13.58 -12.45
CA VAL A 533 -16.29 -12.52 -12.43
C VAL A 533 -16.95 -11.19 -12.00
N ARG A 534 -16.25 -10.40 -11.20
CA ARG A 534 -16.70 -9.05 -10.82
C ARG A 534 -16.71 -8.14 -12.05
N ASP A 535 -17.66 -7.23 -12.12
CA ASP A 535 -17.88 -6.37 -13.30
C ASP A 535 -16.72 -5.41 -13.58
N ASP A 536 -15.97 -5.00 -12.53
CA ASP A 536 -14.85 -4.06 -12.62
C ASP A 536 -13.52 -4.72 -13.01
N VAL A 537 -13.40 -6.04 -12.88
CA VAL A 537 -12.14 -6.77 -13.07
C VAL A 537 -11.59 -6.70 -14.50
N PRO A 538 -12.37 -6.89 -15.57
CA PRO A 538 -11.83 -6.86 -16.92
C PRO A 538 -11.16 -5.52 -17.26
N GLN A 539 -11.80 -4.41 -16.86
CA GLN A 539 -11.23 -3.08 -17.10
C GLN A 539 -9.99 -2.85 -16.24
N ALA A 540 -10.01 -3.22 -14.96
CA ALA A 540 -8.89 -3.04 -14.05
C ALA A 540 -7.67 -3.89 -14.45
N VAL A 541 -7.87 -5.13 -14.93
CA VAL A 541 -6.80 -5.98 -15.48
C VAL A 541 -6.20 -5.34 -16.72
N LYS A 542 -7.04 -4.83 -17.62
CA LYS A 542 -6.58 -4.11 -18.81
C LYS A 542 -5.75 -2.88 -18.43
N ASP A 543 -6.21 -2.06 -17.51
CA ASP A 543 -5.50 -0.87 -17.03
C ASP A 543 -4.11 -1.23 -16.47
N CYS A 544 -4.01 -2.34 -15.72
CA CYS A 544 -2.73 -2.83 -15.22
C CYS A 544 -1.81 -3.33 -16.34
N MET A 545 -2.36 -4.07 -17.31
CA MET A 545 -1.58 -4.57 -18.46
C MET A 545 -1.10 -3.41 -19.35
N ASP A 546 -1.95 -2.42 -19.61
CA ASP A 546 -1.60 -1.20 -20.34
C ASP A 546 -0.52 -0.38 -19.60
N ALA A 547 -0.52 -0.47 -18.28
CA ALA A 547 0.53 0.10 -17.42
C ALA A 547 1.84 -0.73 -17.40
N GLY A 548 1.94 -1.80 -18.20
CA GLY A 548 3.12 -2.65 -18.32
C GLY A 548 3.31 -3.63 -17.16
N ILE A 549 2.25 -3.95 -16.43
CA ILE A 549 2.27 -4.91 -15.32
C ILE A 549 1.80 -6.27 -15.83
N ASN A 550 2.57 -7.32 -15.58
CA ASN A 550 2.17 -8.68 -15.88
C ASN A 550 1.18 -9.18 -14.84
N ILE A 551 0.02 -9.65 -15.29
CA ILE A 551 -0.97 -10.30 -14.43
C ILE A 551 -0.82 -11.81 -14.54
N MET A 552 -0.84 -12.51 -13.41
CA MET A 552 -0.80 -13.98 -13.34
C MET A 552 -1.93 -14.47 -12.45
N ILE A 553 -2.75 -15.39 -12.95
CA ILE A 553 -3.75 -16.08 -12.13
C ILE A 553 -3.07 -17.26 -11.43
N VAL A 554 -3.22 -17.33 -10.11
CA VAL A 554 -2.65 -18.40 -9.28
C VAL A 554 -3.76 -18.99 -8.42
N THR A 555 -4.30 -20.13 -8.80
CA THR A 555 -5.53 -20.70 -8.21
C THR A 555 -5.42 -22.19 -7.92
N GLY A 556 -6.19 -22.65 -6.92
CA GLY A 556 -6.40 -24.08 -6.66
C GLY A 556 -7.34 -24.77 -7.66
N ASP A 557 -8.00 -24.02 -8.53
CA ASP A 557 -8.98 -24.53 -9.51
C ASP A 557 -8.36 -25.36 -10.63
N THR A 558 -9.24 -25.98 -11.41
CA THR A 558 -8.84 -26.79 -12.57
C THR A 558 -8.35 -25.92 -13.75
N PRO A 559 -7.52 -26.47 -14.66
CA PRO A 559 -7.03 -25.74 -15.84
C PRO A 559 -8.15 -25.15 -16.70
N GLY A 560 -9.29 -25.86 -16.85
CA GLY A 560 -10.45 -25.39 -17.61
C GLY A 560 -11.06 -24.14 -16.99
N THR A 561 -11.33 -24.17 -15.68
CA THR A 561 -11.87 -23.04 -14.92
C THR A 561 -10.95 -21.83 -14.98
N ALA A 562 -9.67 -22.02 -14.70
CA ALA A 562 -8.70 -20.94 -14.67
C ALA A 562 -8.53 -20.26 -16.04
N ARG A 563 -8.54 -21.05 -17.12
CA ARG A 563 -8.47 -20.55 -18.50
C ARG A 563 -9.70 -19.74 -18.87
N GLU A 564 -10.90 -20.23 -18.51
CA GLU A 564 -12.15 -19.54 -18.83
C GLU A 564 -12.24 -18.19 -18.10
N ILE A 565 -11.89 -18.13 -16.82
CA ILE A 565 -11.77 -16.85 -16.09
C ILE A 565 -10.75 -15.94 -16.76
N GLY A 566 -9.59 -16.49 -17.15
CA GLY A 566 -8.56 -15.74 -17.90
C GLY A 566 -9.09 -15.12 -19.20
N ARG A 567 -9.98 -15.83 -19.92
CA ARG A 567 -10.66 -15.32 -21.14
C ARG A 567 -11.63 -14.18 -20.80
N GLN A 568 -12.46 -14.37 -19.78
CA GLN A 568 -13.47 -13.38 -19.38
C GLN A 568 -12.84 -12.05 -18.94
N ILE A 569 -11.66 -12.10 -18.30
CA ILE A 569 -10.94 -10.88 -17.87
C ILE A 569 -9.98 -10.33 -18.94
N GLY A 570 -9.89 -10.96 -20.10
CA GLY A 570 -9.01 -10.52 -21.20
C GLY A 570 -7.53 -10.87 -21.04
N LEU A 571 -7.17 -11.69 -20.04
CA LEU A 571 -5.79 -12.14 -19.81
C LEU A 571 -5.38 -13.27 -20.78
N TRP A 572 -6.29 -14.21 -21.05
CA TRP A 572 -6.07 -15.34 -21.94
C TRP A 572 -6.74 -15.10 -23.28
N THR A 573 -6.00 -15.25 -24.36
CA THR A 573 -6.47 -15.04 -25.74
C THR A 573 -6.26 -16.30 -26.59
N GLU A 574 -6.81 -16.32 -27.80
CA GLU A 574 -6.60 -17.42 -28.74
C GLU A 574 -5.16 -17.55 -29.25
N ALA A 575 -4.37 -16.50 -29.12
CA ALA A 575 -2.96 -16.49 -29.47
C ALA A 575 -2.07 -17.15 -28.39
N ASP A 576 -2.61 -17.43 -27.20
CA ASP A 576 -1.84 -18.00 -26.11
C ASP A 576 -1.66 -19.51 -26.26
N THR A 577 -0.43 -19.96 -26.10
CA THR A 577 -0.05 -21.36 -26.19
C THR A 577 -0.24 -22.08 -24.85
N PRO A 578 -0.44 -23.42 -24.84
CA PRO A 578 -0.67 -24.18 -23.60
C PRO A 578 0.46 -24.08 -22.56
N ASP A 579 1.68 -23.80 -22.97
CA ASP A 579 2.86 -23.64 -22.10
C ASP A 579 2.80 -22.42 -21.19
N ARG A 580 1.89 -21.46 -21.46
CA ARG A 580 1.60 -20.32 -20.59
C ARG A 580 0.69 -20.67 -19.40
N LEU A 581 0.22 -21.91 -19.35
CA LEU A 581 -0.53 -22.47 -18.23
C LEU A 581 0.25 -23.66 -17.66
N MET A 582 0.40 -23.70 -16.33
CA MET A 582 1.10 -24.78 -15.62
C MET A 582 0.27 -25.25 -14.44
N THR A 583 0.28 -26.56 -14.18
CA THR A 583 -0.35 -27.11 -12.97
C THR A 583 0.62 -27.11 -11.81
N GLY A 584 0.12 -27.07 -10.56
CA GLY A 584 0.95 -27.12 -9.36
C GLY A 584 1.85 -28.37 -9.31
N VAL A 585 1.38 -29.52 -9.82
CA VAL A 585 2.16 -30.76 -9.89
C VAL A 585 3.34 -30.61 -10.87
N GLU A 586 3.11 -30.07 -12.06
CA GLU A 586 4.16 -29.78 -13.04
C GLU A 586 5.16 -28.76 -12.46
N PHE A 587 4.66 -27.71 -11.81
CA PHE A 587 5.48 -26.68 -11.18
C PHE A 587 6.37 -27.24 -10.07
N GLU A 588 5.86 -28.15 -9.24
CA GLU A 588 6.63 -28.82 -8.20
C GLU A 588 7.76 -29.69 -8.77
N GLN A 589 7.45 -30.44 -9.83
CA GLN A 589 8.39 -31.40 -10.44
C GLN A 589 9.49 -30.69 -11.27
N THR A 590 9.25 -29.47 -11.72
CA THR A 590 10.20 -28.73 -12.56
C THR A 590 11.27 -28.06 -11.71
N PRO A 591 12.57 -28.24 -12.03
CA PRO A 591 13.67 -27.60 -11.31
C PRO A 591 13.65 -26.07 -11.41
N ASP A 592 14.13 -25.37 -10.37
CA ASP A 592 14.19 -23.90 -10.31
C ASP A 592 14.92 -23.27 -11.51
N ALA A 593 15.97 -23.92 -12.02
CA ALA A 593 16.75 -23.41 -13.16
C ALA A 593 15.89 -23.32 -14.43
N GLU A 594 15.05 -24.32 -14.71
CA GLU A 594 14.14 -24.32 -15.84
C GLU A 594 12.96 -23.40 -15.63
N LEU A 595 12.41 -23.35 -14.40
CA LEU A 595 11.32 -22.45 -14.06
C LEU A 595 11.74 -20.98 -14.22
N LEU A 596 12.96 -20.62 -13.86
CA LEU A 596 13.45 -19.26 -14.05
C LEU A 596 13.37 -18.78 -15.49
N ASP A 597 13.54 -19.66 -16.47
CA ASP A 597 13.43 -19.27 -17.89
C ASP A 597 11.99 -19.14 -18.37
N ARG A 598 11.04 -19.82 -17.72
CA ARG A 598 9.62 -19.88 -18.12
C ARG A 598 8.70 -18.98 -17.31
N VAL A 599 9.10 -18.62 -16.08
CA VAL A 599 8.21 -17.97 -15.11
C VAL A 599 7.65 -16.62 -15.58
N MET A 600 8.37 -15.91 -16.45
CA MET A 600 7.90 -14.61 -17.00
C MET A 600 6.85 -14.76 -18.11
N ASP A 601 6.78 -15.90 -18.76
CA ASP A 601 5.82 -16.19 -19.82
C ASP A 601 4.54 -16.85 -19.28
N LEU A 602 4.57 -17.30 -18.03
CA LEU A 602 3.44 -17.93 -17.36
C LEU A 602 2.31 -16.91 -17.11
N LYS A 603 1.10 -17.25 -17.52
CA LYS A 603 -0.12 -16.46 -17.26
C LYS A 603 -1.02 -17.09 -16.20
N ILE A 604 -1.06 -18.42 -16.13
CA ILE A 604 -1.95 -19.16 -15.25
C ILE A 604 -1.22 -20.30 -14.55
N MET A 605 -1.26 -20.34 -13.23
CA MET A 605 -0.90 -21.49 -12.42
C MET A 605 -2.17 -22.03 -11.75
N CYS A 606 -2.55 -23.25 -12.10
CA CYS A 606 -3.78 -23.91 -11.61
C CYS A 606 -3.46 -25.09 -10.71
N ARG A 607 -4.39 -25.52 -9.86
CA ARG A 607 -4.19 -26.54 -8.80
C ARG A 607 -2.96 -26.24 -7.96
N ALA A 608 -2.69 -24.96 -7.72
CA ALA A 608 -1.57 -24.47 -6.93
C ALA A 608 -1.80 -24.74 -5.44
N ARG A 609 -0.79 -25.26 -4.78
CA ARG A 609 -0.76 -25.37 -3.32
C ARG A 609 -0.16 -24.09 -2.72
N PRO A 610 -0.34 -23.82 -1.42
CA PRO A 610 0.23 -22.64 -0.76
C PRO A 610 1.73 -22.47 -0.99
N MET A 611 2.50 -23.57 -0.90
CA MET A 611 3.94 -23.55 -1.11
C MET A 611 4.33 -23.27 -2.56
N ASP A 612 3.52 -23.67 -3.54
CA ASP A 612 3.74 -23.38 -4.96
C ASP A 612 3.58 -21.88 -5.23
N LYS A 613 2.57 -21.25 -4.58
CA LYS A 613 2.35 -19.80 -4.65
C LYS A 613 3.57 -19.03 -4.10
N GLU A 614 4.07 -19.42 -2.95
CA GLU A 614 5.26 -18.81 -2.34
C GLU A 614 6.51 -19.00 -3.20
N ARG A 615 6.75 -20.22 -3.74
CA ARG A 615 7.88 -20.53 -4.61
C ARG A 615 7.86 -19.69 -5.89
N LEU A 616 6.68 -19.51 -6.50
CA LEU A 616 6.49 -18.65 -7.67
C LEU A 616 6.93 -17.21 -7.36
N VAL A 617 6.49 -16.65 -6.25
CA VAL A 617 6.87 -15.30 -5.82
C VAL A 617 8.40 -15.19 -5.69
N LYS A 618 9.04 -16.15 -5.03
CA LYS A 618 10.51 -16.16 -4.86
C LYS A 618 11.27 -16.28 -6.19
N LEU A 619 10.76 -17.04 -7.16
CA LEU A 619 11.35 -17.15 -8.49
C LEU A 619 11.23 -15.84 -9.28
N LEU A 620 10.08 -15.19 -9.24
CA LEU A 620 9.88 -13.87 -9.85
C LEU A 620 10.81 -12.82 -9.24
N GLN A 621 11.00 -12.84 -7.92
CA GLN A 621 11.94 -11.96 -7.21
C GLN A 621 13.39 -12.21 -7.62
N LYS A 622 13.79 -13.47 -7.87
CA LYS A 622 15.12 -13.81 -8.41
C LYS A 622 15.34 -13.24 -9.83
N LYS A 623 14.25 -12.95 -10.57
CA LYS A 623 14.27 -12.24 -11.87
C LYS A 623 14.16 -10.72 -11.72
N ASP A 624 14.46 -10.17 -10.55
CA ASP A 624 14.39 -8.73 -10.24
C ASP A 624 12.99 -8.13 -10.42
N GLN A 625 11.92 -8.95 -10.35
CA GLN A 625 10.56 -8.47 -10.41
C GLN A 625 10.10 -7.94 -9.04
N VAL A 626 9.30 -6.89 -9.07
CA VAL A 626 8.56 -6.40 -7.90
C VAL A 626 7.18 -7.04 -7.93
N VAL A 627 6.97 -7.99 -7.03
CA VAL A 627 5.79 -8.86 -7.03
C VAL A 627 4.77 -8.36 -6.03
N ALA A 628 3.55 -8.11 -6.49
CA ALA A 628 2.37 -7.98 -5.66
C ALA A 628 1.58 -9.30 -5.71
N VAL A 629 1.01 -9.71 -4.59
CA VAL A 629 0.20 -10.93 -4.48
C VAL A 629 -1.14 -10.57 -3.88
N THR A 630 -2.24 -11.01 -4.47
CA THR A 630 -3.57 -10.92 -3.85
C THR A 630 -3.99 -12.25 -3.27
N GLY A 631 -4.75 -12.22 -2.18
CA GLY A 631 -5.32 -13.40 -1.56
C GLY A 631 -6.33 -13.04 -0.47
N ASP A 632 -7.25 -13.96 -0.18
CA ASP A 632 -8.28 -13.80 0.84
C ASP A 632 -8.28 -14.94 1.88
N GLY A 633 -7.59 -16.04 1.57
CA GLY A 633 -7.55 -17.24 2.38
C GLY A 633 -6.28 -17.41 3.21
N THR A 634 -6.32 -18.31 4.19
CA THR A 634 -5.16 -18.75 4.98
C THR A 634 -4.09 -19.41 4.11
N ASN A 635 -4.50 -20.06 3.03
CA ASN A 635 -3.62 -20.69 2.04
C ASN A 635 -2.76 -19.69 1.25
N ASP A 636 -3.13 -18.41 1.25
CA ASP A 636 -2.39 -17.34 0.57
C ASP A 636 -1.37 -16.66 1.45
N ALA A 637 -1.47 -16.80 2.77
CA ALA A 637 -0.62 -16.11 3.74
C ALA A 637 0.90 -16.29 3.49
N PRO A 638 1.44 -17.48 3.13
CA PRO A 638 2.85 -17.62 2.81
C PRO A 638 3.27 -16.76 1.61
N ALA A 639 2.47 -16.74 0.56
CA ALA A 639 2.74 -15.95 -0.64
C ALA A 639 2.58 -14.43 -0.39
N LEU A 640 1.54 -14.02 0.38
CA LEU A 640 1.32 -12.63 0.79
C LEU A 640 2.50 -12.08 1.59
N ASN A 641 3.05 -12.89 2.49
CA ASN A 641 4.19 -12.50 3.32
C ASN A 641 5.52 -12.50 2.55
N ALA A 642 5.69 -13.40 1.59
CA ALA A 642 6.88 -13.48 0.75
C ALA A 642 6.95 -12.37 -0.32
N ALA A 643 5.81 -11.81 -0.72
CA ALA A 643 5.72 -10.75 -1.73
C ALA A 643 6.28 -9.42 -1.23
N GLN A 644 6.77 -8.56 -2.14
CA GLN A 644 7.09 -7.19 -1.78
C GLN A 644 5.84 -6.41 -1.36
N VAL A 645 4.67 -6.72 -1.95
CA VAL A 645 3.38 -6.16 -1.52
C VAL A 645 2.34 -7.28 -1.47
N GLY A 646 2.00 -7.74 -0.27
CA GLY A 646 0.83 -8.60 -0.05
C GLY A 646 -0.43 -7.74 -0.02
N LEU A 647 -1.47 -8.15 -0.75
CA LEU A 647 -2.76 -7.48 -0.88
C LEU A 647 -3.86 -8.42 -0.39
N SER A 648 -4.46 -8.16 0.75
CA SER A 648 -5.62 -8.94 1.23
C SER A 648 -6.93 -8.27 0.85
N MET A 649 -7.96 -9.07 0.67
CA MET A 649 -9.33 -8.56 0.47
C MET A 649 -9.98 -8.19 1.80
N GLY A 650 -10.93 -7.26 1.78
CA GLY A 650 -11.65 -6.80 2.96
C GLY A 650 -12.45 -7.90 3.65
N ASP A 651 -13.02 -8.83 2.87
CA ASP A 651 -13.72 -10.02 3.37
C ASP A 651 -12.78 -11.20 3.63
N GLY A 652 -11.48 -11.04 3.39
CA GLY A 652 -10.48 -12.08 3.60
C GLY A 652 -10.31 -12.44 5.08
N THR A 653 -9.72 -13.63 5.33
CA THR A 653 -9.44 -14.11 6.68
C THR A 653 -8.48 -13.19 7.41
N THR A 654 -8.54 -13.19 8.73
CA THR A 654 -7.65 -12.41 9.60
C THR A 654 -6.17 -12.67 9.27
N VAL A 655 -5.83 -13.94 9.02
CA VAL A 655 -4.47 -14.37 8.67
C VAL A 655 -3.99 -13.77 7.37
N ALA A 656 -4.83 -13.77 6.32
CA ALA A 656 -4.50 -13.11 5.07
C ALA A 656 -4.29 -11.61 5.26
N LYS A 657 -5.14 -10.95 6.05
CA LYS A 657 -5.02 -9.52 6.38
C LYS A 657 -3.73 -9.22 7.16
N GLU A 658 -3.35 -10.04 8.12
CA GLU A 658 -2.12 -9.84 8.90
C GLU A 658 -0.85 -10.10 8.09
N ALA A 659 -0.87 -11.09 7.19
CA ALA A 659 0.24 -11.36 6.28
C ALA A 659 0.40 -10.26 5.22
N SER A 660 -0.64 -9.47 4.95
CA SER A 660 -0.65 -8.46 3.89
C SER A 660 0.02 -7.14 4.29
N ALA A 661 0.38 -6.36 3.29
CA ALA A 661 0.89 -5.00 3.43
C ALA A 661 -0.19 -3.93 3.18
N ILE A 662 -1.22 -4.27 2.39
CA ILE A 662 -2.38 -3.44 2.09
C ILE A 662 -3.64 -4.33 2.14
N THR A 663 -4.73 -3.83 2.71
CA THR A 663 -6.06 -4.47 2.67
C THR A 663 -6.98 -3.67 1.77
N ILE A 664 -7.64 -4.34 0.83
CA ILE A 664 -8.57 -3.76 -0.14
C ILE A 664 -9.99 -3.82 0.45
N LEU A 665 -10.48 -2.71 0.99
CA LEU A 665 -11.69 -2.69 1.81
C LEU A 665 -12.98 -2.99 1.04
N ASP A 666 -13.03 -2.67 -0.26
CA ASP A 666 -14.18 -2.87 -1.15
C ASP A 666 -14.10 -4.16 -1.96
N ASN A 667 -13.08 -4.98 -1.75
CA ASN A 667 -12.81 -6.21 -2.51
C ASN A 667 -12.71 -6.00 -4.03
N SER A 668 -12.45 -4.78 -4.49
CA SER A 668 -12.41 -4.40 -5.91
C SER A 668 -10.99 -4.47 -6.46
N PHE A 669 -10.82 -5.16 -7.60
CA PHE A 669 -9.54 -5.18 -8.32
C PHE A 669 -9.19 -3.79 -8.88
N MET A 670 -10.20 -2.95 -9.14
CA MET A 670 -10.00 -1.56 -9.55
C MET A 670 -9.26 -0.74 -8.47
N SER A 671 -9.51 -1.02 -7.19
CA SER A 671 -8.79 -0.38 -6.08
C SER A 671 -7.31 -0.77 -6.06
N ILE A 672 -6.94 -1.97 -6.54
CA ILE A 672 -5.54 -2.39 -6.75
C ILE A 672 -4.89 -1.55 -7.85
N SER A 673 -5.56 -1.38 -9.00
CA SER A 673 -5.07 -0.52 -10.07
C SER A 673 -4.87 0.93 -9.60
N ARG A 674 -5.80 1.47 -8.80
CA ARG A 674 -5.66 2.78 -8.16
C ARG A 674 -4.48 2.85 -7.19
N ALA A 675 -4.21 1.79 -6.42
CA ALA A 675 -3.06 1.75 -5.53
C ALA A 675 -1.73 1.83 -6.31
N VAL A 676 -1.62 1.19 -7.48
CA VAL A 676 -0.48 1.35 -8.39
C VAL A 676 -0.34 2.81 -8.85
N MET A 677 -1.43 3.41 -9.30
CA MET A 677 -1.46 4.81 -9.76
C MET A 677 -0.99 5.76 -8.65
N TRP A 678 -1.48 5.59 -7.43
CA TRP A 678 -1.06 6.39 -6.28
C TRP A 678 0.42 6.20 -5.95
N GLY A 679 0.91 4.97 -5.95
CA GLY A 679 2.33 4.68 -5.70
C GLY A 679 3.26 5.28 -6.76
N ARG A 680 2.88 5.24 -8.04
CA ARG A 680 3.60 5.88 -9.14
C ARG A 680 3.57 7.41 -9.03
N SER A 681 2.42 7.97 -8.67
CA SER A 681 2.27 9.42 -8.45
C SER A 681 3.11 9.91 -7.27
N LEU A 682 3.15 9.17 -6.17
CA LEU A 682 4.02 9.41 -5.02
C LEU A 682 5.49 9.51 -5.45
N TYR A 683 5.98 8.51 -6.18
CA TYR A 683 7.37 8.51 -6.66
C TYR A 683 7.68 9.71 -7.56
N ARG A 684 6.75 10.06 -8.46
CA ARG A 684 6.89 11.25 -9.32
C ARG A 684 6.95 12.55 -8.50
N ASN A 685 6.16 12.67 -7.44
CA ASN A 685 6.19 13.83 -6.54
C ASN A 685 7.52 13.93 -5.79
N ILE A 686 8.08 12.80 -5.34
CA ILE A 686 9.43 12.76 -4.75
C ILE A 686 10.48 13.20 -5.78
N GLN A 687 10.41 12.74 -7.02
CA GLN A 687 11.33 13.16 -8.07
C GLN A 687 11.24 14.67 -8.37
N ARG A 688 10.03 15.25 -8.38
CA ARG A 688 9.83 16.71 -8.52
C ARG A 688 10.52 17.49 -7.41
N PHE A 689 10.39 17.01 -6.17
CA PHE A 689 11.07 17.60 -5.05
C PHE A 689 12.59 17.50 -5.18
N ILE A 690 13.13 16.35 -5.58
CA ILE A 690 14.56 16.14 -5.80
C ILE A 690 15.08 17.10 -6.89
N VAL A 691 14.37 17.26 -7.99
CA VAL A 691 14.75 18.21 -9.05
C VAL A 691 14.83 19.62 -8.49
N PHE A 692 13.83 20.03 -7.73
CA PHE A 692 13.79 21.35 -7.10
C PHE A 692 14.98 21.55 -6.16
N GLN A 693 15.15 20.70 -5.18
CA GLN A 693 16.17 20.81 -4.14
C GLN A 693 17.60 20.70 -4.72
N MET A 694 17.85 19.74 -5.61
CA MET A 694 19.19 19.59 -6.20
C MET A 694 19.57 20.78 -7.07
N THR A 695 18.62 21.45 -7.73
CA THR A 695 18.90 22.68 -8.49
C THR A 695 19.34 23.79 -7.56
N ILE A 696 18.71 23.95 -6.39
CA ILE A 696 19.11 24.92 -5.35
C ILE A 696 20.53 24.63 -4.88
N ASN A 697 20.78 23.38 -4.48
CA ASN A 697 22.06 22.99 -3.90
C ASN A 697 23.22 23.16 -4.89
N VAL A 698 23.01 22.80 -6.17
CA VAL A 698 24.01 23.03 -7.23
C VAL A 698 24.27 24.52 -7.43
N ALA A 699 23.23 25.35 -7.51
CA ALA A 699 23.38 26.77 -7.70
C ALA A 699 24.10 27.43 -6.53
N ALA A 700 23.68 27.13 -5.31
CA ALA A 700 24.26 27.70 -4.09
C ALA A 700 25.71 27.23 -3.86
N CYS A 701 25.99 25.95 -4.05
CA CYS A 701 27.35 25.40 -3.91
C CYS A 701 28.33 26.05 -4.90
N LEU A 702 27.94 26.15 -6.18
CA LEU A 702 28.80 26.72 -7.21
C LEU A 702 29.02 28.23 -7.01
N ILE A 703 28.00 28.99 -6.58
CA ILE A 703 28.16 30.44 -6.35
C ILE A 703 29.04 30.72 -5.12
N VAL A 704 28.93 29.90 -4.05
CA VAL A 704 29.82 30.02 -2.90
C VAL A 704 31.26 29.63 -3.26
N LEU A 705 31.42 28.56 -4.05
CA LEU A 705 32.74 28.13 -4.55
C LEU A 705 33.38 29.23 -5.40
N ILE A 706 32.65 29.80 -6.35
CA ILE A 706 33.16 30.87 -7.21
C ILE A 706 33.51 32.12 -6.36
N GLY A 707 32.62 32.53 -5.45
CA GLY A 707 32.86 33.65 -4.53
C GLY A 707 34.13 33.46 -3.72
N ALA A 708 34.34 32.24 -3.21
CA ALA A 708 35.50 31.89 -2.40
C ALA A 708 36.85 32.13 -3.12
N PHE A 709 36.90 31.87 -4.45
CA PHE A 709 38.10 32.10 -5.28
C PHE A 709 38.23 33.52 -5.83
N LEU A 710 37.12 34.25 -5.93
CA LEU A 710 37.13 35.66 -6.34
C LEU A 710 37.52 36.65 -5.21
N GLY A 711 37.85 36.11 -4.04
CA GLY A 711 38.23 36.92 -2.88
C GLY A 711 37.10 37.69 -2.22
N THR A 712 35.84 37.33 -2.56
CA THR A 712 34.67 37.86 -1.83
C THR A 712 34.46 37.11 -0.53
N GLU A 713 33.97 37.83 0.48
CA GLU A 713 33.26 37.13 1.60
C GLU A 713 32.13 36.31 1.03
N SER A 714 31.73 35.24 1.75
CA SER A 714 30.70 34.34 1.21
C SER A 714 29.44 35.14 0.84
N PRO A 715 28.99 35.11 -0.43
CA PRO A 715 27.84 35.91 -0.87
C PRO A 715 26.53 35.42 -0.25
N LEU A 716 26.56 34.22 0.38
CA LEU A 716 25.46 33.62 1.13
C LEU A 716 26.01 33.14 2.47
N THR A 717 25.34 33.49 3.55
CA THR A 717 25.74 33.10 4.91
C THR A 717 25.15 31.76 5.32
N VAL A 718 25.69 31.10 6.34
CA VAL A 718 25.17 29.85 6.91
C VAL A 718 23.70 30.00 7.32
N THR A 719 23.35 31.10 8.01
CA THR A 719 21.98 31.37 8.45
C THR A 719 20.99 31.56 7.33
N GLN A 720 21.37 32.22 6.24
CA GLN A 720 20.57 32.37 5.04
C GLN A 720 20.33 31.01 4.35
N MET A 721 21.37 30.18 4.27
CA MET A 721 21.26 28.85 3.69
C MET A 721 20.45 27.86 4.53
N LEU A 722 20.53 27.98 5.86
CA LEU A 722 19.64 27.21 6.75
C LEU A 722 18.18 27.61 6.56
N TRP A 723 17.87 28.89 6.32
CA TRP A 723 16.51 29.29 5.93
C TRP A 723 16.06 28.60 4.64
N VAL A 724 16.91 28.60 3.61
CA VAL A 724 16.57 28.02 2.32
C VAL A 724 16.44 26.51 2.40
N ASN A 725 17.49 25.81 2.84
CA ASN A 725 17.56 24.35 2.79
C ASN A 725 16.65 23.65 3.80
N LEU A 726 16.35 24.31 4.91
CA LEU A 726 15.60 23.67 5.96
C LEU A 726 14.13 24.10 5.97
N ILE A 727 13.87 25.40 6.01
CA ILE A 727 12.51 25.90 6.18
C ILE A 727 11.80 25.96 4.84
N MET A 728 12.41 26.57 3.84
CA MET A 728 11.80 26.68 2.50
C MET A 728 11.66 25.29 1.84
N ASP A 729 12.68 24.45 1.92
CA ASP A 729 12.65 23.10 1.35
C ASP A 729 11.62 22.20 2.06
N THR A 730 11.45 22.33 3.37
CA THR A 730 10.39 21.64 4.10
C THR A 730 9.00 22.02 3.59
N PHE A 731 8.74 23.31 3.42
CA PHE A 731 7.48 23.78 2.88
C PHE A 731 7.30 23.38 1.42
N ALA A 732 8.34 23.45 0.61
CA ALA A 732 8.31 23.01 -0.77
C ALA A 732 8.05 21.48 -0.87
N ALA A 733 8.64 20.68 0.04
CA ALA A 733 8.36 19.26 0.14
C ALA A 733 6.87 18.98 0.43
N LEU A 734 6.29 19.71 1.39
CA LEU A 734 4.85 19.62 1.69
C LEU A 734 3.98 19.99 0.48
N ALA A 735 4.34 21.07 -0.22
CA ALA A 735 3.62 21.53 -1.40
C ALA A 735 3.65 20.48 -2.53
N LEU A 736 4.82 19.94 -2.83
CA LEU A 736 4.99 18.97 -3.92
C LEU A 736 4.45 17.58 -3.55
N ALA A 737 4.53 17.19 -2.27
CA ALA A 737 3.97 15.93 -1.77
C ALA A 737 2.43 15.92 -1.79
N SER A 738 1.79 17.09 -1.64
CA SER A 738 0.33 17.23 -1.62
C SER A 738 -0.33 17.24 -3.00
N LEU A 739 0.45 17.12 -4.08
CA LEU A 739 -0.09 17.12 -5.44
C LEU A 739 -1.00 15.90 -5.68
N PRO A 740 -2.16 16.10 -6.34
CA PRO A 740 -3.08 15.02 -6.65
C PRO A 740 -2.44 14.01 -7.62
N PRO A 741 -2.96 12.76 -7.68
CA PRO A 741 -2.44 11.75 -8.58
C PRO A 741 -2.64 12.17 -10.03
N ASP A 742 -1.76 11.67 -10.88
CA ASP A 742 -1.83 11.87 -12.33
C ASP A 742 -2.08 10.53 -13.01
N GLU A 743 -3.27 10.36 -13.62
CA GLU A 743 -3.64 9.11 -14.31
C GLU A 743 -2.67 8.72 -15.42
N ARG A 744 -1.95 9.67 -16.00
CA ARG A 744 -0.94 9.40 -17.03
C ARG A 744 0.23 8.58 -16.53
N VAL A 745 0.44 8.48 -15.23
CA VAL A 745 1.48 7.60 -14.68
C VAL A 745 1.24 6.13 -15.02
N MET A 746 0.00 5.75 -15.36
CA MET A 746 -0.36 4.42 -15.80
C MET A 746 0.04 4.12 -17.26
N GLN A 747 0.44 5.14 -18.02
CA GLN A 747 0.98 4.98 -19.37
C GLN A 747 2.50 4.74 -19.39
N ASP A 748 3.17 4.99 -18.25
CA ASP A 748 4.60 4.76 -18.12
C ASP A 748 4.85 3.27 -17.73
N PRO A 749 5.91 2.63 -18.25
CA PRO A 749 6.29 1.29 -17.81
C PRO A 749 6.73 1.29 -16.34
N PRO A 750 6.63 0.15 -15.64
CA PRO A 750 7.14 0.03 -14.28
C PRO A 750 8.64 0.32 -14.22
N ARG A 751 9.08 0.97 -13.15
CA ARG A 751 10.51 1.22 -12.92
C ARG A 751 11.23 -0.08 -12.51
N LYS A 752 12.47 -0.21 -12.92
CA LYS A 752 13.33 -1.32 -12.48
C LYS A 752 13.91 -1.05 -11.09
N THR A 753 14.14 -2.08 -10.32
CA THR A 753 14.76 -2.00 -8.99
C THR A 753 16.19 -1.42 -9.05
N THR A 754 16.85 -1.55 -10.20
CA THR A 754 18.20 -1.04 -10.47
C THR A 754 18.25 0.40 -10.96
N ASP A 755 17.09 1.00 -11.27
CA ASP A 755 17.04 2.39 -11.79
C ASP A 755 17.53 3.37 -10.73
N HIS A 756 18.24 4.41 -11.18
CA HIS A 756 18.63 5.53 -10.33
C HIS A 756 17.46 6.48 -10.12
N ILE A 757 17.34 7.03 -8.90
CA ILE A 757 16.28 8.00 -8.59
C ILE A 757 16.40 9.27 -9.47
N ILE A 758 17.64 9.70 -9.75
CA ILE A 758 17.91 10.80 -10.68
C ILE A 758 18.03 10.22 -12.09
N THR A 759 17.01 10.46 -12.88
CA THR A 759 17.00 10.11 -14.31
C THR A 759 17.84 11.07 -15.15
N ARG A 760 18.23 10.66 -16.37
CA ARG A 760 18.97 11.55 -17.29
C ARG A 760 18.25 12.87 -17.57
N PRO A 761 16.91 12.93 -17.77
CA PRO A 761 16.19 14.20 -17.88
C PRO A 761 16.29 15.07 -16.63
N MET A 762 16.20 14.46 -15.45
CA MET A 762 16.36 15.17 -14.15
C MET A 762 17.76 15.78 -14.06
N GLY A 763 18.80 14.97 -14.30
CA GLY A 763 20.19 15.45 -14.25
C GLY A 763 20.46 16.61 -15.21
N ARG A 764 19.94 16.56 -16.44
CA ARG A 764 20.03 17.67 -17.40
C ARG A 764 19.30 18.92 -16.92
N ASN A 765 18.13 18.77 -16.31
CA ASN A 765 17.37 19.89 -15.76
C ASN A 765 18.10 20.52 -14.57
N ILE A 766 18.53 19.70 -13.60
CA ILE A 766 19.27 20.17 -12.41
C ILE A 766 20.53 20.95 -12.81
N LEU A 767 21.36 20.36 -13.65
CA LEU A 767 22.61 20.99 -14.08
C LEU A 767 22.34 22.19 -15.00
N GLY A 768 21.42 22.07 -15.95
CA GLY A 768 21.13 23.14 -16.90
C GLY A 768 20.55 24.38 -16.20
N VAL A 769 19.51 24.22 -15.39
CA VAL A 769 18.90 25.34 -14.66
C VAL A 769 19.86 25.85 -13.57
N GLY A 770 20.56 24.96 -12.86
CA GLY A 770 21.53 25.34 -11.85
C GLY A 770 22.68 26.19 -12.41
N ILE A 771 23.26 25.78 -13.53
CA ILE A 771 24.34 26.56 -14.22
C ILE A 771 23.81 27.90 -14.73
N LEU A 772 22.59 27.97 -15.28
CA LEU A 772 21.99 29.23 -15.68
C LEU A 772 21.81 30.19 -14.50
N PHE A 773 21.35 29.67 -13.35
CA PHE A 773 21.24 30.47 -12.14
C PHE A 773 22.63 30.96 -11.66
N VAL A 774 23.62 30.07 -11.66
CA VAL A 774 25.01 30.46 -11.33
C VAL A 774 25.54 31.53 -12.26
N ALA A 775 25.35 31.37 -13.58
CA ALA A 775 25.81 32.35 -14.54
C ALA A 775 25.17 33.74 -14.33
N PHE A 776 23.86 33.76 -14.07
CA PHE A 776 23.15 35.00 -13.76
C PHE A 776 23.61 35.62 -12.43
N LEU A 777 23.70 34.82 -11.36
CA LEU A 777 24.11 35.29 -10.04
C LEU A 777 25.57 35.73 -10.01
N PHE A 778 26.45 35.06 -10.76
CA PHE A 778 27.84 35.46 -10.94
C PHE A 778 27.95 36.84 -11.57
N GLY A 779 27.23 37.06 -12.69
CA GLY A 779 27.18 38.36 -13.33
C GLY A 779 26.66 39.46 -12.41
N LEU A 780 25.65 39.14 -11.58
CA LEU A 780 25.09 40.06 -10.59
C LEU A 780 26.11 40.38 -9.48
N LEU A 781 26.87 39.39 -9.05
CA LEU A 781 27.94 39.57 -8.04
C LEU A 781 29.06 40.49 -8.61
N GLN A 782 29.48 40.27 -9.83
CA GLN A 782 30.46 41.14 -10.50
C GLN A 782 29.94 42.57 -10.71
N TYR A 783 28.67 42.70 -11.10
CA TYR A 783 28.01 43.98 -11.24
C TYR A 783 28.01 44.78 -9.93
N PHE A 784 27.61 44.17 -8.80
CA PHE A 784 27.62 44.83 -7.51
C PHE A 784 29.01 45.17 -6.95
N LYS A 785 30.08 44.52 -7.41
CA LYS A 785 31.45 44.85 -7.06
C LYS A 785 31.99 46.07 -7.79
N HIS A 786 31.48 46.39 -8.97
CA HIS A 786 31.93 47.45 -9.87
C HIS A 786 30.92 48.59 -10.01
N ALA A 787 29.81 48.55 -9.30
CA ALA A 787 28.79 49.57 -9.31
C ALA A 787 28.14 49.69 -7.92
N ASP A 788 28.20 50.85 -7.30
CA ASP A 788 27.52 51.10 -6.01
C ASP A 788 25.99 51.15 -6.27
N VAL A 789 25.27 50.09 -5.87
CA VAL A 789 23.83 49.90 -6.13
C VAL A 789 23.04 50.19 -4.87
N THR A 790 22.48 51.36 -4.77
CA THR A 790 21.57 51.72 -3.66
C THR A 790 20.09 51.34 -3.95
N SER A 791 19.73 51.06 -5.15
CA SER A 791 18.42 50.54 -5.60
C SER A 791 18.50 49.88 -6.98
N LEU A 792 17.72 48.83 -7.20
CA LEU A 792 17.61 48.16 -8.52
C LEU A 792 17.01 49.03 -9.62
N THR A 793 16.44 50.19 -9.28
CA THR A 793 16.04 51.19 -10.29
C THR A 793 17.24 51.76 -11.06
N GLN A 794 18.45 51.64 -10.52
CA GLN A 794 19.72 52.05 -11.13
C GLN A 794 20.35 50.93 -11.96
N PHE A 795 19.76 49.74 -12.00
CA PHE A 795 20.31 48.60 -12.71
C PHE A 795 20.49 48.92 -14.20
N SER A 796 21.71 48.76 -14.69
CA SER A 796 22.07 48.96 -16.07
C SER A 796 22.46 47.63 -16.72
N LEU A 797 21.70 47.21 -17.75
CA LEU A 797 22.01 46.00 -18.49
C LEU A 797 23.36 46.05 -19.19
N SER A 798 23.76 47.25 -19.68
CA SER A 798 25.09 47.46 -20.28
C SER A 798 26.19 47.37 -19.23
N GLY A 799 25.97 47.90 -18.03
CA GLY A 799 26.88 47.78 -16.91
C GLY A 799 27.03 46.33 -16.47
N TYR A 800 25.93 45.58 -16.37
CA TYR A 800 25.92 44.16 -16.01
C TYR A 800 26.78 43.33 -16.99
N PHE A 801 26.60 43.48 -18.30
CA PHE A 801 27.45 42.78 -19.26
C PHE A 801 28.87 43.33 -19.36
N GLY A 802 29.08 44.60 -19.07
CA GLY A 802 30.42 45.22 -19.01
C GLY A 802 31.28 44.70 -17.89
N SER A 803 30.68 44.50 -16.69
CA SER A 803 31.37 43.98 -15.50
C SER A 803 31.47 42.46 -15.44
N TYR A 804 30.78 41.73 -16.31
CA TYR A 804 30.64 40.27 -16.24
C TYR A 804 31.97 39.50 -16.23
N LEU A 805 32.94 39.93 -17.01
CA LEU A 805 34.29 39.38 -17.11
C LEU A 805 35.37 40.35 -16.61
N ASP A 806 34.98 41.35 -15.81
CA ASP A 806 35.92 42.26 -15.18
C ASP A 806 36.45 41.67 -13.89
N PHE A 807 37.72 41.27 -13.88
CA PHE A 807 38.45 40.73 -12.74
C PHE A 807 39.42 41.74 -12.18
N SER A 808 39.31 43.02 -12.49
CA SER A 808 40.08 44.11 -11.88
C SER A 808 39.74 44.23 -10.39
N SER A 809 40.54 44.99 -9.66
CA SER A 809 40.24 45.24 -8.23
C SER A 809 38.85 45.86 -8.06
N PRO A 810 38.01 45.35 -7.14
CA PRO A 810 36.66 45.86 -6.98
C PRO A 810 36.69 47.32 -6.54
N GLU A 811 35.71 48.12 -6.98
CA GLU A 811 35.60 49.53 -6.63
C GLU A 811 35.22 49.70 -5.16
N HIS A 812 34.46 48.73 -4.59
CA HIS A 812 34.07 48.72 -3.18
C HIS A 812 33.79 47.29 -2.69
N GLU A 813 33.76 47.10 -1.41
CA GLU A 813 33.26 45.90 -0.76
C GLU A 813 31.71 45.87 -0.84
N LEU A 814 31.10 44.67 -0.97
CA LEU A 814 29.65 44.53 -1.08
C LEU A 814 28.95 45.11 0.18
N THR A 815 28.04 46.03 -0.05
CA THR A 815 27.24 46.64 0.99
C THR A 815 26.19 45.63 1.54
N GLY A 816 25.72 45.80 2.77
CA GLY A 816 24.65 44.98 3.33
C GLY A 816 23.35 45.04 2.52
N TYR A 817 23.12 46.17 1.80
CA TYR A 817 21.98 46.30 0.93
C TYR A 817 22.09 45.41 -0.34
N GLU A 818 23.26 45.41 -0.97
CA GLU A 818 23.57 44.56 -2.12
C GLU A 818 23.53 43.07 -1.79
N LEU A 819 24.05 42.70 -0.61
CA LEU A 819 23.92 41.33 -0.11
C LEU A 819 22.46 40.93 0.13
N SER A 820 21.63 41.85 0.61
CA SER A 820 20.19 41.63 0.81
C SER A 820 19.44 41.47 -0.53
N LEU A 821 19.83 42.28 -1.53
CA LEU A 821 19.33 42.13 -2.89
C LEU A 821 19.71 40.78 -3.48
N PHE A 822 20.98 40.40 -3.34
CA PHE A 822 21.51 39.13 -3.85
C PHE A 822 20.80 37.92 -3.24
N PHE A 823 20.68 37.90 -1.92
CA PHE A 823 19.97 36.84 -1.20
C PHE A 823 18.49 36.76 -1.60
N THR A 824 17.81 37.90 -1.70
CA THR A 824 16.39 37.92 -2.07
C THR A 824 16.17 37.45 -3.52
N ILE A 825 17.03 37.85 -4.44
CA ILE A 825 17.02 37.39 -5.85
C ILE A 825 17.24 35.87 -5.87
N PHE A 826 18.24 35.36 -5.14
CA PHE A 826 18.52 33.93 -5.06
C PHE A 826 17.29 33.15 -4.61
N VAL A 827 16.63 33.57 -3.52
CA VAL A 827 15.44 32.88 -2.99
C VAL A 827 14.26 32.95 -3.94
N LEU A 828 14.00 34.11 -4.59
CA LEU A 828 12.86 34.23 -5.51
C LEU A 828 13.09 33.51 -6.84
N LEU A 829 14.31 33.33 -7.31
CA LEU A 829 14.62 32.44 -8.43
C LEU A 829 14.19 31.00 -8.10
N GLN A 830 14.49 30.53 -6.87
CA GLN A 830 14.09 29.20 -6.43
C GLN A 830 12.59 29.10 -6.20
N PHE A 831 11.98 30.14 -5.64
CA PHE A 831 10.52 30.21 -5.48
C PHE A 831 9.78 29.97 -6.82
N TRP A 832 10.18 30.64 -7.88
CA TRP A 832 9.58 30.42 -9.20
C TRP A 832 9.96 29.08 -9.81
N ASN A 833 11.16 28.59 -9.52
CA ASN A 833 11.59 27.27 -9.96
C ASN A 833 10.77 26.14 -9.31
N MET A 834 10.20 26.34 -8.11
CA MET A 834 9.29 25.39 -7.47
C MET A 834 8.05 25.13 -8.36
N PHE A 835 7.52 26.13 -9.05
CA PHE A 835 6.42 25.97 -9.99
C PHE A 835 6.86 25.18 -11.24
N ASN A 836 8.08 25.40 -11.72
CA ASN A 836 8.63 24.60 -12.82
C ASN A 836 8.85 23.14 -12.40
N ALA A 837 9.31 22.91 -11.18
CA ALA A 837 9.46 21.55 -10.63
C ALA A 837 8.10 20.83 -10.48
N LYS A 838 7.02 21.55 -10.09
CA LYS A 838 5.65 20.99 -10.09
C LYS A 838 5.26 20.43 -11.46
N ALA A 839 5.62 21.14 -12.52
CA ALA A 839 5.31 20.76 -13.91
C ALA A 839 6.38 19.88 -14.56
N PHE A 840 7.44 19.48 -13.83
CA PHE A 840 8.52 18.66 -14.37
C PHE A 840 8.01 17.34 -14.95
N ASN A 841 8.51 17.00 -16.12
CA ASN A 841 8.12 15.81 -16.89
C ASN A 841 6.61 15.73 -17.21
N THR A 842 5.96 16.90 -17.31
CA THR A 842 4.58 17.02 -17.78
C THR A 842 4.56 18.05 -18.92
N HIS A 843 3.68 17.88 -19.89
CA HIS A 843 3.45 18.90 -20.95
C HIS A 843 2.37 19.91 -20.52
N GLN A 844 2.00 19.91 -19.24
CA GLN A 844 1.01 20.83 -18.69
C GLN A 844 1.68 22.10 -18.16
N SER A 845 0.95 23.21 -18.20
CA SER A 845 1.35 24.44 -17.53
C SER A 845 1.55 24.21 -16.04
N ALA A 846 2.50 24.93 -15.43
CA ALA A 846 2.69 24.96 -13.98
C ALA A 846 1.42 25.38 -13.20
N PHE A 847 0.53 26.11 -13.86
CA PHE A 847 -0.77 26.52 -13.31
C PHE A 847 -1.87 25.47 -13.50
N ALA A 848 -1.64 24.42 -14.28
CA ALA A 848 -2.63 23.37 -14.45
C ALA A 848 -2.99 22.71 -13.12
N ARG A 849 -4.27 22.36 -12.95
CA ARG A 849 -4.82 21.77 -11.72
C ARG A 849 -4.56 22.60 -10.45
N MET A 850 -4.37 23.92 -10.58
CA MET A 850 -4.11 24.78 -9.43
C MET A 850 -5.30 24.79 -8.48
N GLY A 851 -6.55 24.73 -8.98
CA GLY A 851 -7.76 24.67 -8.15
C GLY A 851 -7.78 23.49 -7.17
N ALA A 852 -7.33 22.31 -7.58
CA ALA A 852 -7.25 21.13 -6.72
C ALA A 852 -6.09 21.18 -5.71
N SER A 853 -5.05 21.96 -5.97
CA SER A 853 -3.83 22.07 -5.16
C SER A 853 -3.71 23.41 -4.41
N ILE A 854 -4.64 24.33 -4.57
CA ILE A 854 -4.60 25.68 -3.91
C ILE A 854 -4.49 25.56 -2.39
N GLY A 855 -5.21 24.62 -1.77
CA GLY A 855 -5.18 24.43 -0.31
C GLY A 855 -3.81 24.01 0.25
N GLY A 856 -2.98 23.32 -0.53
CA GLY A 856 -1.63 22.91 -0.13
C GLY A 856 -0.54 23.79 -0.74
N PHE A 857 -0.40 23.72 -2.07
CA PHE A 857 0.69 24.38 -2.78
C PHE A 857 0.63 25.93 -2.70
N GLY A 858 -0.57 26.52 -2.85
CA GLY A 858 -0.76 27.97 -2.82
C GLY A 858 -0.47 28.58 -1.45
N VAL A 859 -0.96 27.93 -0.38
CA VAL A 859 -0.68 28.35 1.02
C VAL A 859 0.80 28.30 1.31
N VAL A 860 1.48 27.25 0.88
CA VAL A 860 2.94 27.12 1.06
C VAL A 860 3.70 28.18 0.30
N ALA A 861 3.34 28.47 -0.94
CA ALA A 861 3.97 29.54 -1.71
C ALA A 861 3.84 30.89 -1.00
N LEU A 862 2.67 31.20 -0.43
CA LEU A 862 2.47 32.41 0.37
C LEU A 862 3.31 32.42 1.65
N LEU A 863 3.44 31.28 2.34
CA LEU A 863 4.27 31.16 3.53
C LEU A 863 5.76 31.40 3.25
N ILE A 864 6.27 30.91 2.12
CA ILE A 864 7.65 31.13 1.70
C ILE A 864 7.90 32.62 1.42
N LEU A 865 6.98 33.28 0.69
CA LEU A 865 7.09 34.70 0.40
C LEU A 865 6.99 35.56 1.67
N ALA A 866 6.05 35.26 2.54
CA ALA A 866 5.90 35.95 3.82
C ALA A 866 7.13 35.77 4.71
N GLY A 867 7.69 34.56 4.79
CA GLY A 867 8.89 34.26 5.53
C GLY A 867 10.10 34.99 5.00
N GLN A 868 10.29 35.04 3.67
CA GLN A 868 11.38 35.79 3.05
C GLN A 868 11.26 37.29 3.33
N TYR A 869 10.06 37.84 3.24
CA TYR A 869 9.80 39.23 3.57
C TYR A 869 10.12 39.55 5.03
N LEU A 870 9.69 38.69 5.95
CA LEU A 870 9.95 38.89 7.40
C LEU A 870 11.46 38.83 7.71
N ILE A 871 12.19 37.89 7.11
CA ILE A 871 13.63 37.74 7.33
C ILE A 871 14.39 38.96 6.79
N VAL A 872 14.11 39.39 5.56
CA VAL A 872 14.81 40.52 4.96
C VAL A 872 14.49 41.83 5.71
N THR A 873 13.27 41.98 6.23
CA THR A 873 12.83 43.20 6.90
C THR A 873 13.29 43.27 8.36
N PHE A 874 13.26 42.14 9.08
CA PHE A 874 13.48 42.11 10.53
C PHE A 874 14.72 41.31 10.96
N GLY A 875 15.35 40.55 10.06
CA GLY A 875 16.43 39.62 10.38
C GLY A 875 17.76 40.31 10.74
N GLY A 876 17.99 41.54 10.23
CA GLY A 876 19.14 42.39 10.58
C GLY A 876 20.48 41.63 10.53
N LYS A 877 21.32 41.85 11.53
CA LYS A 877 22.65 41.22 11.61
C LYS A 877 22.62 39.69 11.77
N MET A 878 21.52 39.11 12.26
CA MET A 878 21.39 37.66 12.42
C MET A 878 21.40 36.94 11.09
N PHE A 879 20.77 37.50 10.06
CA PHE A 879 20.75 36.99 8.69
C PHE A 879 21.64 37.78 7.74
N ASN A 880 22.42 38.73 8.26
CA ASN A 880 23.24 39.65 7.48
C ASN A 880 22.42 40.33 6.35
N VAL A 881 21.28 40.93 6.71
CA VAL A 881 20.35 41.58 5.79
C VAL A 881 19.99 42.98 6.28
N VAL A 882 19.62 43.82 5.32
CA VAL A 882 19.10 45.18 5.48
C VAL A 882 17.74 45.26 4.78
N PRO A 883 16.71 45.92 5.35
CA PRO A 883 15.41 46.05 4.75
C PRO A 883 15.47 46.66 3.34
N LEU A 884 14.80 45.99 2.39
CA LEU A 884 14.71 46.44 0.99
C LEU A 884 13.51 47.34 0.75
N SER A 885 13.61 48.23 -0.20
CA SER A 885 12.52 49.10 -0.63
C SER A 885 11.41 48.29 -1.33
N TRP A 886 10.18 48.77 -1.22
CA TRP A 886 9.03 48.10 -1.95
C TRP A 886 9.22 48.10 -3.45
N THR A 887 9.91 49.11 -3.98
CA THR A 887 10.21 49.20 -5.44
C THR A 887 11.15 48.05 -5.84
N ASP A 888 12.19 47.80 -5.03
CA ASP A 888 13.15 46.72 -5.30
C ASP A 888 12.49 45.34 -5.13
N TRP A 889 11.62 45.17 -4.14
CA TRP A 889 10.80 43.96 -4.03
C TRP A 889 9.97 43.69 -5.28
N GLY A 890 9.33 44.74 -5.86
CA GLY A 890 8.55 44.64 -7.09
C GLY A 890 9.42 44.26 -8.29
N ILE A 891 10.61 44.88 -8.44
CA ILE A 891 11.56 44.59 -9.51
C ILE A 891 12.09 43.16 -9.39
N ILE A 892 12.46 42.71 -8.18
CA ILE A 892 12.98 41.36 -7.97
C ILE A 892 11.88 40.34 -8.28
N PHE A 893 10.66 40.51 -7.76
CA PHE A 893 9.54 39.62 -8.00
C PHE A 893 9.20 39.47 -9.48
N ALA A 894 9.13 40.58 -10.21
CA ALA A 894 8.88 40.60 -11.65
C ALA A 894 10.05 39.99 -12.44
N GLY A 895 11.30 40.41 -12.18
CA GLY A 895 12.48 39.94 -12.87
C GLY A 895 12.73 38.44 -12.66
N THR A 896 12.64 37.94 -11.42
CA THR A 896 12.84 36.53 -11.14
C THR A 896 11.71 35.64 -11.68
N SER A 897 10.50 36.19 -11.88
CA SER A 897 9.38 35.45 -12.48
C SER A 897 9.64 34.97 -13.91
N LEU A 898 10.60 35.57 -14.59
CA LEU A 898 11.03 35.14 -15.94
C LEU A 898 11.42 33.65 -15.95
N VAL A 899 11.92 33.11 -14.84
CA VAL A 899 12.25 31.68 -14.72
C VAL A 899 11.00 30.81 -14.95
N LEU A 900 9.86 31.21 -14.39
CA LEU A 900 8.59 30.51 -14.59
C LEU A 900 8.13 30.62 -16.06
N TRP A 901 8.13 31.84 -16.59
CA TRP A 901 7.65 32.10 -17.95
C TRP A 901 8.52 31.44 -19.04
N ILE A 902 9.84 31.41 -18.84
CA ILE A 902 10.75 30.65 -19.72
C ILE A 902 10.41 29.16 -19.64
N GLY A 903 10.15 28.62 -18.44
CA GLY A 903 9.72 27.26 -18.26
C GLY A 903 8.39 26.95 -18.96
N GLU A 904 7.41 27.87 -18.90
CA GLU A 904 6.13 27.74 -19.62
C GLU A 904 6.36 27.73 -21.14
N LEU A 905 7.20 28.63 -21.64
CA LEU A 905 7.54 28.71 -23.07
C LEU A 905 8.19 27.40 -23.55
N VAL A 906 9.18 26.90 -22.82
CA VAL A 906 9.84 25.62 -23.14
C VAL A 906 8.83 24.46 -23.18
N ARG A 907 7.91 24.38 -22.21
CA ARG A 907 6.85 23.36 -22.21
C ARG A 907 5.89 23.49 -23.38
N ALA A 908 5.52 24.72 -23.77
CA ALA A 908 4.61 24.96 -24.89
C ALA A 908 5.20 24.49 -26.22
N PHE A 909 6.51 24.59 -26.39
CA PHE A 909 7.22 24.20 -27.64
C PHE A 909 7.76 22.76 -27.60
N THR A 910 7.68 22.05 -26.50
CA THR A 910 8.14 20.66 -26.43
C THR A 910 7.00 19.74 -26.85
N PRO A 911 7.12 18.95 -27.92
CA PRO A 911 6.04 18.08 -28.39
C PRO A 911 5.74 16.97 -27.36
N ASP A 912 4.46 16.64 -27.21
CA ASP A 912 4.00 15.54 -26.34
C ASP A 912 4.40 14.20 -26.98
N LYS A 913 5.30 13.46 -26.34
CA LYS A 913 5.75 12.16 -26.82
C LYS A 913 4.68 11.05 -26.64
N SER A 914 3.62 11.32 -25.90
CA SER A 914 2.53 10.35 -25.69
C SER A 914 1.67 10.15 -26.94
N SER A 915 1.65 11.14 -27.88
CA SER A 915 0.91 11.03 -29.14
C SER A 915 1.64 10.27 -30.25
N ALA A 916 2.87 9.80 -30.01
CA ALA A 916 3.75 9.18 -31.02
C ALA A 916 3.99 7.67 -30.78
N ARG A 917 3.22 7.00 -29.93
CA ARG A 917 3.21 5.54 -29.86
C ARG A 917 1.97 5.02 -30.61
N PRO A 918 2.16 4.17 -31.66
CA PRO A 918 1.08 3.56 -32.42
C PRO A 918 0.28 2.57 -31.56
#